data_e56d4f653ac18e4ea3c1b2a89fddf711
#
_entry.id   e56d4f653ac18e4ea3c1b2a89fddf711
#
_cell.length_a   1.000
_cell.length_b   1.000
_cell.length_c   1.000
_cell.angle_alpha   90.00
_cell.angle_beta   90.00
_cell.angle_gamma   90.00
#
_symmetry.space_group_name_H-M   'P 1'
#
loop_
_entity.id
_entity.type
_entity.pdbx_description
1 polymer ?
#
loop_
_entity_poly.entity_id
_entity_poly.type
_entity_poly.pdbx_seq_one_letter_code
_entity_poly.pdbx_strand_id
1 'polypeptide(L)'
;MTVKTVEDLNTLVDRVRAAQKTYAEFSQEQVDIIFRHAAQAANEQRIALAKLAVQETGMGVFEDKVIKNHFASEFIYNKYIDEKTCGVIEEDDDAGIIKIAEPIGVLAGIIPTTNPTSTAIFKSLIALKTRNAIIFSPHPRAKKCTVETARIILDAAVAAGAPADIIGWIDEPTVELSSALMQHPGVNLILATGGPGMVKAAYSSGKPAIGVGAGNTPAVIDETSHLKMAVNSILLSKSFDNGMICASEQSVIIVKDVYEAAKKEFTLRGAYILNEVERIKVAGTIMKNGKLNAAIVGQKAADIAAMAGFTVPAETKILIGEIDAVSAAEPFAHEKLSPVLAMFKARDFDDACRITREEIELEGMGHTAVLYTADTNHDRIGAFGDMMHTGRVLVNMPASQGAIGDIYNFRLEPSLTLGCGSWGGNAISENVGVKHLVNVKTVARRRENMLWFQVPSRIYFKQNAITEGLKDLAGKKRAFIVTDTFLYDNGYVTKVTKTLDKLGIQSEVFADVKPDPDLETIYKGLDILNVFKPDVIIALGGGSPMDAAKIMWLMYEQPLAKFSDLAMRFMDIRKRIYKFPQLGKKAFFVAIPTTSGTGSEVTPFAVVTDEKTGAKYPIADYELTPDMAIIDPDMVMHMPKTL
;
A
#
# COMPACT_ATOMS: atom_id res chain seq x y z
N MET A 1 21.54 34.37 9.09
CA MET A 1 20.29 35.13 8.78
C MET A 1 19.25 34.68 9.78
N THR A 2 18.56 35.61 10.42
CA THR A 2 17.52 35.27 11.41
C THR A 2 16.15 35.45 10.75
N VAL A 3 15.31 34.39 10.72
CA VAL A 3 14.04 34.38 10.04
C VAL A 3 12.91 34.80 10.98
N LYS A 4 12.38 36.02 10.75
CA LYS A 4 11.32 36.63 11.57
C LYS A 4 10.15 37.16 10.75
N THR A 5 10.35 37.37 9.46
CA THR A 5 9.34 37.92 8.53
C THR A 5 9.09 36.97 7.34
N VAL A 6 8.04 37.20 6.59
CA VAL A 6 7.76 36.44 5.36
C VAL A 6 8.83 36.68 4.29
N GLU A 7 9.46 37.86 4.24
CA GLU A 7 10.55 38.17 3.32
C GLU A 7 11.82 37.37 3.68
N ASP A 8 12.17 37.31 4.99
CA ASP A 8 13.25 36.45 5.47
C ASP A 8 12.98 34.97 5.10
N LEU A 9 11.73 34.51 5.26
CA LEU A 9 11.31 33.16 4.91
C LEU A 9 11.49 32.87 3.42
N ASN A 10 11.08 33.79 2.54
CA ASN A 10 11.27 33.65 1.09
C ASN A 10 12.76 33.49 0.75
N THR A 11 13.62 34.34 1.34
CA THR A 11 15.07 34.26 1.17
C THR A 11 15.64 32.93 1.66
N LEU A 12 15.18 32.43 2.82
CA LEU A 12 15.57 31.12 3.34
C LEU A 12 15.18 30.00 2.39
N VAL A 13 13.93 29.99 1.91
CA VAL A 13 13.44 28.95 0.99
C VAL A 13 14.26 28.91 -0.29
N ASP A 14 14.62 30.07 -0.85
CA ASP A 14 15.44 30.11 -2.06
C ASP A 14 16.84 29.53 -1.85
N ARG A 15 17.49 29.82 -0.71
CA ARG A 15 18.78 29.24 -0.35
C ARG A 15 18.69 27.72 -0.15
N VAL A 16 17.69 27.27 0.60
CA VAL A 16 17.46 25.85 0.86
C VAL A 16 17.15 25.09 -0.44
N ARG A 17 16.40 25.70 -1.37
CA ARG A 17 16.16 25.11 -2.71
C ARG A 17 17.45 24.98 -3.51
N ALA A 18 18.32 25.96 -3.47
CA ALA A 18 19.61 25.88 -4.15
C ALA A 18 20.49 24.77 -3.55
N ALA A 19 20.53 24.67 -2.22
CA ALA A 19 21.23 23.60 -1.52
C ALA A 19 20.65 22.22 -1.87
N GLN A 20 19.32 22.08 -1.91
CA GLN A 20 18.65 20.82 -2.24
C GLN A 20 18.96 20.39 -3.69
N LYS A 21 18.98 21.29 -4.64
CA LYS A 21 19.34 20.97 -6.03
C LYS A 21 20.76 20.40 -6.13
N THR A 22 21.72 20.97 -5.39
CA THR A 22 23.08 20.44 -5.32
C THR A 22 23.10 19.06 -4.65
N TYR A 23 22.36 18.90 -3.56
CA TYR A 23 22.30 17.63 -2.82
C TYR A 23 21.60 16.51 -3.60
N ALA A 24 20.66 16.84 -4.48
CA ALA A 24 19.97 15.87 -5.34
C ALA A 24 20.91 15.08 -6.26
N GLU A 25 22.07 15.64 -6.59
CA GLU A 25 23.08 15.01 -7.45
C GLU A 25 24.06 14.08 -6.67
N PHE A 26 23.94 13.99 -5.35
CA PHE A 26 24.85 13.19 -4.53
C PHE A 26 24.62 11.70 -4.74
N SER A 27 25.72 10.95 -4.71
CA SER A 27 25.68 9.47 -4.76
C SER A 27 25.19 8.89 -3.43
N GLN A 28 24.77 7.62 -3.47
CA GLN A 28 24.36 6.89 -2.26
C GLN A 28 25.45 6.92 -1.19
N GLU A 29 26.72 6.71 -1.58
CA GLU A 29 27.86 6.71 -0.64
C GLU A 29 28.05 8.07 0.06
N GLN A 30 27.94 9.17 -0.69
CA GLN A 30 28.03 10.52 -0.12
C GLN A 30 26.89 10.78 0.87
N VAL A 31 25.68 10.37 0.51
CA VAL A 31 24.48 10.49 1.37
C VAL A 31 24.63 9.66 2.63
N ASP A 32 25.14 8.44 2.54
CA ASP A 32 25.31 7.54 3.68
C ASP A 32 26.38 8.04 4.66
N ILE A 33 27.44 8.67 4.17
CA ILE A 33 28.44 9.35 5.02
C ILE A 33 27.80 10.50 5.78
N ILE A 34 27.04 11.37 5.10
CA ILE A 34 26.34 12.51 5.71
C ILE A 34 25.30 12.03 6.73
N PHE A 35 24.50 11.03 6.37
CA PHE A 35 23.48 10.44 7.24
C PHE A 35 24.09 9.88 8.54
N ARG A 36 25.22 9.18 8.44
CA ARG A 36 25.96 8.65 9.59
C ARG A 36 26.46 9.74 10.51
N HIS A 37 27.14 10.76 9.96
CA HIS A 37 27.67 11.86 10.78
C HIS A 37 26.57 12.67 11.46
N ALA A 38 25.46 12.91 10.77
CA ALA A 38 24.28 13.58 11.32
C ALA A 38 23.67 12.78 12.49
N ALA A 39 23.51 11.46 12.33
CA ALA A 39 22.98 10.57 13.36
C ALA A 39 23.91 10.49 14.58
N GLN A 40 25.22 10.38 14.38
CA GLN A 40 26.23 10.36 15.44
C GLN A 40 26.20 11.64 16.26
N ALA A 41 26.24 12.81 15.62
CA ALA A 41 26.20 14.10 16.29
C ALA A 41 24.91 14.28 17.12
N ALA A 42 23.75 13.88 16.57
CA ALA A 42 22.49 13.92 17.29
C ALA A 42 22.52 13.00 18.54
N ASN A 43 23.07 11.79 18.42
CA ASN A 43 23.19 10.85 19.53
C ASN A 43 24.17 11.30 20.59
N GLU A 44 25.32 11.87 20.22
CA GLU A 44 26.29 12.43 21.15
C GLU A 44 25.68 13.55 22.00
N GLN A 45 24.83 14.38 21.40
CA GLN A 45 24.18 15.50 22.08
C GLN A 45 22.82 15.14 22.70
N ARG A 46 22.39 13.87 22.67
CA ARG A 46 21.07 13.43 23.16
C ARG A 46 20.74 13.88 24.59
N ILE A 47 21.75 13.90 25.47
CA ILE A 47 21.63 14.31 26.88
C ILE A 47 21.44 15.83 26.99
N ALA A 48 22.29 16.61 26.32
CA ALA A 48 22.22 18.07 26.33
C ALA A 48 20.91 18.59 25.73
N LEU A 49 20.48 18.00 24.61
CA LEU A 49 19.21 18.30 23.94
C LEU A 49 17.99 17.96 24.80
N ALA A 50 18.00 16.81 25.50
CA ALA A 50 16.94 16.44 26.44
C ALA A 50 16.81 17.44 27.59
N LYS A 51 17.95 17.86 28.17
CA LYS A 51 17.99 18.87 29.22
C LYS A 51 17.44 20.21 28.75
N LEU A 52 17.87 20.67 27.58
CA LEU A 52 17.38 21.91 26.98
C LEU A 52 15.86 21.85 26.70
N ALA A 53 15.34 20.72 26.18
CA ALA A 53 13.92 20.54 25.93
C ALA A 53 13.06 20.64 27.20
N VAL A 54 13.48 19.97 28.29
CA VAL A 54 12.76 20.06 29.59
C VAL A 54 12.85 21.49 30.17
N GLN A 55 14.02 22.12 30.12
CA GLN A 55 14.19 23.48 30.63
C GLN A 55 13.36 24.52 29.87
N GLU A 56 13.25 24.39 28.55
CA GLU A 56 12.49 25.35 27.74
C GLU A 56 10.98 25.12 27.82
N THR A 57 10.54 23.87 27.78
CA THR A 57 9.11 23.54 27.72
C THR A 57 8.45 23.43 29.08
N GLY A 58 9.20 23.10 30.12
CA GLY A 58 8.68 22.75 31.45
C GLY A 58 7.89 21.42 31.46
N MET A 59 8.11 20.54 30.47
CA MET A 59 7.33 19.33 30.27
C MET A 59 8.19 18.08 30.22
N GLY A 60 7.64 16.99 30.77
CA GLY A 60 8.19 15.64 30.63
C GLY A 60 9.29 15.28 31.62
N VAL A 61 9.97 14.20 31.32
CA VAL A 61 11.00 13.58 32.13
C VAL A 61 12.34 13.61 31.38
N PHE A 62 13.36 14.12 31.99
CA PHE A 62 14.68 14.29 31.38
C PHE A 62 15.25 12.97 30.83
N GLU A 63 15.24 11.92 31.65
CA GLU A 63 15.77 10.59 31.32
C GLU A 63 15.02 9.98 30.11
N ASP A 64 13.70 10.15 30.07
CA ASP A 64 12.85 9.62 28.99
C ASP A 64 13.08 10.40 27.68
N LYS A 65 13.33 11.70 27.74
CA LYS A 65 13.72 12.50 26.57
C LYS A 65 15.10 12.11 26.03
N VAL A 66 16.02 11.67 26.89
CA VAL A 66 17.30 11.08 26.45
C VAL A 66 17.04 9.81 25.65
N ILE A 67 16.13 8.93 26.13
CA ILE A 67 15.74 7.70 25.41
C ILE A 67 15.08 8.05 24.08
N LYS A 68 14.18 9.04 24.03
CA LYS A 68 13.55 9.51 22.78
C LYS A 68 14.57 10.02 21.76
N ASN A 69 15.55 10.80 22.19
CA ASN A 69 16.60 11.31 21.32
C ASN A 69 17.53 10.19 20.82
N HIS A 70 17.83 9.22 21.70
CA HIS A 70 18.58 8.01 21.32
C HIS A 70 17.83 7.19 20.27
N PHE A 71 16.53 6.94 20.47
CA PHE A 71 15.70 6.26 19.48
C PHE A 71 15.69 6.99 18.13
N ALA A 72 15.49 8.32 18.16
CA ALA A 72 15.44 9.15 16.96
C ALA A 72 16.76 9.19 16.18
N SER A 73 17.90 8.92 16.81
CA SER A 73 19.21 8.87 16.18
C SER A 73 19.65 7.44 15.84
N GLU A 74 19.80 6.57 16.82
CA GLU A 74 20.40 5.23 16.66
C GLU A 74 19.46 4.24 15.95
N PHE A 75 18.18 4.14 16.38
CA PHE A 75 17.25 3.19 15.77
C PHE A 75 16.93 3.60 14.32
N ILE A 76 16.77 4.89 14.07
CA ILE A 76 16.53 5.40 12.71
C ILE A 76 17.76 5.19 11.83
N TYR A 77 18.97 5.44 12.34
CA TYR A 77 20.19 5.18 11.60
C TYR A 77 20.34 3.70 11.24
N ASN A 78 20.22 2.80 12.23
CA ASN A 78 20.39 1.37 12.02
C ASN A 78 19.35 0.77 11.07
N LYS A 79 18.13 1.31 11.08
CA LYS A 79 17.08 0.88 10.15
C LYS A 79 17.41 1.22 8.70
N TYR A 80 17.94 2.41 8.46
CA TYR A 80 18.05 2.93 7.10
C TYR A 80 19.49 2.94 6.53
N ILE A 81 20.49 2.46 7.29
CA ILE A 81 21.89 2.48 6.82
C ILE A 81 22.08 1.79 5.47
N ASP A 82 21.46 0.61 5.29
CA ASP A 82 21.56 -0.20 4.07
C ASP A 82 20.44 0.09 3.06
N GLU A 83 19.51 1.00 3.37
CA GLU A 83 18.40 1.32 2.48
C GLU A 83 18.88 2.16 1.29
N LYS A 84 18.59 1.70 0.08
CA LYS A 84 18.88 2.44 -1.15
C LYS A 84 17.84 3.53 -1.37
N THR A 85 18.30 4.77 -1.42
CA THR A 85 17.46 5.97 -1.61
C THR A 85 17.93 6.87 -2.75
N CYS A 86 18.99 6.47 -3.46
CA CYS A 86 19.60 7.22 -4.56
C CYS A 86 19.77 6.36 -5.79
N GLY A 87 19.39 6.90 -6.95
CA GLY A 87 19.54 6.20 -8.23
C GLY A 87 18.67 4.95 -8.32
N VAL A 88 19.20 3.89 -8.92
CA VAL A 88 18.47 2.63 -9.10
C VAL A 88 18.33 1.91 -7.77
N ILE A 89 17.09 1.75 -7.32
CA ILE A 89 16.73 1.09 -6.06
C ILE A 89 16.22 -0.35 -6.25
N GLU A 90 15.71 -0.65 -7.44
CA GLU A 90 15.21 -1.97 -7.80
C GLU A 90 15.41 -2.20 -9.29
N GLU A 91 15.87 -3.38 -9.68
CA GLU A 91 16.00 -3.80 -11.07
C GLU A 91 15.46 -5.23 -11.20
N ASP A 92 14.49 -5.40 -12.09
CA ASP A 92 13.88 -6.68 -12.45
C ASP A 92 14.02 -6.86 -13.95
N ASP A 93 15.06 -7.60 -14.35
CA ASP A 93 15.36 -7.87 -15.75
C ASP A 93 14.31 -8.77 -16.40
N ASP A 94 13.69 -9.68 -15.64
CA ASP A 94 12.65 -10.59 -16.16
C ASP A 94 11.37 -9.81 -16.50
N ALA A 95 10.95 -8.91 -15.62
CA ALA A 95 9.83 -8.01 -15.89
C ALA A 95 10.21 -6.82 -16.80
N GLY A 96 11.51 -6.52 -16.94
CA GLY A 96 12.01 -5.37 -17.68
C GLY A 96 11.69 -4.04 -16.98
N ILE A 97 11.76 -4.04 -15.65
CA ILE A 97 11.43 -2.88 -14.81
C ILE A 97 12.69 -2.40 -14.09
N ILE A 98 12.92 -1.08 -14.10
CA ILE A 98 13.92 -0.43 -13.26
C ILE A 98 13.20 0.65 -12.46
N LYS A 99 13.39 0.67 -11.13
CA LYS A 99 12.89 1.73 -10.26
C LYS A 99 14.04 2.63 -9.83
N ILE A 100 13.85 3.93 -9.98
CA ILE A 100 14.84 4.96 -9.67
C ILE A 100 14.24 5.87 -8.61
N ALA A 101 14.97 6.07 -7.50
CA ALA A 101 14.59 7.00 -6.44
C ALA A 101 15.06 8.42 -6.79
N GLU A 102 14.13 9.36 -6.70
CA GLU A 102 14.36 10.79 -6.84
C GLU A 102 13.93 11.51 -5.58
N PRO A 103 14.62 12.56 -5.12
CA PRO A 103 14.16 13.35 -3.98
C PRO A 103 12.84 14.06 -4.27
N ILE A 104 12.05 14.30 -3.22
CA ILE A 104 10.85 15.13 -3.31
C ILE A 104 11.21 16.61 -3.50
N GLY A 105 12.22 17.07 -2.80
CA GLY A 105 12.69 18.46 -2.85
C GLY A 105 12.81 19.10 -1.47
N VAL A 106 12.18 20.26 -1.26
CA VAL A 106 12.17 20.96 0.03
C VAL A 106 10.97 20.55 0.86
N LEU A 107 11.22 20.12 2.09
CA LEU A 107 10.23 19.70 3.06
C LEU A 107 9.95 20.81 4.06
N ALA A 108 8.69 21.03 4.44
CA ALA A 108 8.31 21.84 5.59
C ALA A 108 8.11 20.94 6.81
N GLY A 109 8.97 21.02 7.79
CA GLY A 109 8.95 20.22 9.02
C GLY A 109 8.24 20.96 10.15
N ILE A 110 6.98 20.65 10.45
CA ILE A 110 6.26 21.22 11.59
C ILE A 110 6.58 20.41 12.84
N ILE A 111 7.04 21.06 13.90
CA ILE A 111 7.55 20.43 15.11
C ILE A 111 6.64 20.71 16.31
N PRO A 112 6.21 19.65 17.06
CA PRO A 112 5.38 19.82 18.24
C PRO A 112 6.17 20.27 19.48
N THR A 113 5.49 20.76 20.51
CA THR A 113 6.11 21.11 21.79
C THR A 113 6.39 19.89 22.67
N THR A 114 5.70 18.77 22.47
CA THR A 114 5.81 17.55 23.29
C THR A 114 7.11 16.77 23.06
N ASN A 115 7.55 16.70 21.79
CA ASN A 115 8.73 15.93 21.38
C ASN A 115 9.64 16.74 20.44
N PRO A 116 10.09 17.94 20.82
CA PRO A 116 10.70 18.87 19.87
C PRO A 116 12.03 18.38 19.32
N THR A 117 12.93 17.88 20.20
CA THR A 117 14.28 17.45 19.81
C THR A 117 14.26 16.14 19.04
N SER A 118 13.58 15.11 19.56
CA SER A 118 13.50 13.80 18.89
C SER A 118 12.80 13.88 17.54
N THR A 119 11.74 14.69 17.41
CA THR A 119 11.07 14.89 16.12
C THR A 119 11.96 15.63 15.11
N ALA A 120 12.72 16.63 15.56
CA ALA A 120 13.67 17.34 14.71
C ALA A 120 14.81 16.42 14.25
N ILE A 121 15.37 15.59 15.16
CA ILE A 121 16.38 14.57 14.81
C ILE A 121 15.81 13.63 13.73
N PHE A 122 14.68 12.99 14.01
CA PHE A 122 14.05 12.04 13.11
C PHE A 122 13.81 12.62 11.71
N LYS A 123 13.14 13.79 11.63
CA LYS A 123 12.83 14.43 10.36
C LYS A 123 14.07 14.87 9.59
N SER A 124 15.11 15.35 10.28
CA SER A 124 16.39 15.69 9.65
C SER A 124 17.04 14.45 9.02
N LEU A 125 17.10 13.35 9.77
CA LEU A 125 17.76 12.13 9.30
C LEU A 125 17.08 11.52 8.09
N ILE A 126 15.75 11.37 8.10
CA ILE A 126 15.03 10.82 6.94
C ILE A 126 15.06 11.77 5.74
N ALA A 127 15.09 13.09 5.95
CA ALA A 127 15.27 14.07 4.87
C ALA A 127 16.65 13.96 4.23
N LEU A 128 17.72 13.92 5.04
CA LEU A 128 19.09 13.78 4.55
C LEU A 128 19.30 12.45 3.81
N LYS A 129 18.83 11.32 4.37
CA LYS A 129 18.95 10.00 3.72
C LYS A 129 18.29 9.95 2.33
N THR A 130 17.28 10.78 2.08
CA THR A 130 16.51 10.81 0.83
C THR A 130 16.85 12.00 -0.08
N ARG A 131 17.98 12.68 0.15
CA ARG A 131 18.45 13.86 -0.61
C ARG A 131 17.46 15.03 -0.64
N ASN A 132 16.59 15.10 0.36
CA ASN A 132 15.68 16.24 0.55
C ASN A 132 16.34 17.30 1.44
N ALA A 133 15.93 18.55 1.26
CA ALA A 133 16.17 19.62 2.22
C ALA A 133 14.95 19.79 3.13
N ILE A 134 15.16 20.32 4.32
CA ILE A 134 14.07 20.55 5.27
C ILE A 134 14.15 21.93 5.92
N ILE A 135 12.99 22.58 6.07
CA ILE A 135 12.84 23.84 6.82
C ILE A 135 11.91 23.57 7.99
N PHE A 136 12.42 23.78 9.19
CA PHE A 136 11.64 23.59 10.41
C PHE A 136 10.82 24.82 10.78
N SER A 137 9.56 24.59 11.15
CA SER A 137 8.72 25.51 11.88
C SER A 137 8.56 24.99 13.30
N PRO A 138 9.38 25.48 14.27
CA PRO A 138 9.29 25.08 15.66
C PRO A 138 8.00 25.55 16.32
N HIS A 139 7.54 24.82 17.33
CA HIS A 139 6.50 25.36 18.22
C HIS A 139 7.07 26.54 19.02
N PRO A 140 6.35 27.67 19.24
CA PRO A 140 6.87 28.84 19.92
C PRO A 140 7.46 28.56 21.33
N ARG A 141 6.93 27.60 22.08
CA ARG A 141 7.39 27.19 23.41
C ARG A 141 8.55 26.16 23.38
N ALA A 142 9.04 25.78 22.20
CA ALA A 142 10.10 24.79 22.02
C ALA A 142 11.07 25.22 20.91
N LYS A 143 11.16 26.53 20.62
CA LYS A 143 11.93 27.05 19.51
C LYS A 143 13.44 26.87 19.69
N LYS A 144 13.97 27.13 20.91
CA LYS A 144 15.41 27.06 21.20
C LYS A 144 15.95 25.65 21.08
N CYS A 145 15.28 24.67 21.70
CA CYS A 145 15.73 23.29 21.65
C CYS A 145 15.56 22.67 20.24
N THR A 146 14.52 23.06 19.47
CA THR A 146 14.36 22.63 18.09
C THR A 146 15.44 23.20 17.17
N VAL A 147 15.71 24.50 17.25
CA VAL A 147 16.75 25.19 16.47
C VAL A 147 18.12 24.65 16.78
N GLU A 148 18.44 24.45 18.09
CA GLU A 148 19.73 23.88 18.51
C GLU A 148 19.92 22.47 17.94
N THR A 149 18.86 21.63 17.97
CA THR A 149 18.89 20.30 17.39
C THR A 149 19.17 20.36 15.89
N ALA A 150 18.44 21.21 15.15
CA ALA A 150 18.60 21.38 13.70
C ALA A 150 20.04 21.87 13.37
N ARG A 151 20.60 22.81 14.16
CA ARG A 151 21.95 23.32 13.95
C ARG A 151 23.03 22.26 14.17
N ILE A 152 22.97 21.48 15.25
CA ILE A 152 23.92 20.41 15.52
C ILE A 152 23.96 19.41 14.34
N ILE A 153 22.77 19.03 13.83
CA ILE A 153 22.66 18.09 12.69
C ILE A 153 23.16 18.72 11.40
N LEU A 154 22.82 20.00 11.14
CA LEU A 154 23.31 20.73 9.98
C LEU A 154 24.84 20.84 9.99
N ASP A 155 25.44 21.26 11.14
CA ASP A 155 26.89 21.43 11.27
C ASP A 155 27.62 20.11 10.99
N ALA A 156 27.12 18.99 11.52
CA ALA A 156 27.67 17.66 11.27
C ALA A 156 27.50 17.22 9.81
N ALA A 157 26.34 17.49 9.21
CA ALA A 157 26.08 17.17 7.80
C ALA A 157 27.00 17.97 6.86
N VAL A 158 27.18 19.25 7.12
CA VAL A 158 28.07 20.14 6.36
C VAL A 158 29.54 19.73 6.51
N ALA A 159 29.97 19.38 7.72
CA ALA A 159 31.31 18.84 7.97
C ALA A 159 31.57 17.53 7.21
N ALA A 160 30.53 16.76 6.94
CA ALA A 160 30.55 15.54 6.12
C ALA A 160 30.36 15.78 4.61
N GLY A 161 30.26 17.05 4.18
CA GLY A 161 30.19 17.44 2.78
C GLY A 161 28.82 17.86 2.26
N ALA A 162 27.77 17.93 3.09
CA ALA A 162 26.45 18.41 2.68
C ALA A 162 26.48 19.92 2.35
N PRO A 163 25.58 20.42 1.48
CA PRO A 163 25.43 21.85 1.24
C PRO A 163 25.04 22.63 2.51
N ALA A 164 25.59 23.82 2.69
CA ALA A 164 25.49 24.62 3.93
C ALA A 164 24.04 24.99 4.35
N ASP A 165 23.11 25.05 3.41
CA ASP A 165 21.72 25.42 3.68
C ASP A 165 20.73 24.23 3.50
N ILE A 166 21.20 22.98 3.69
CA ILE A 166 20.35 21.78 3.48
C ILE A 166 19.27 21.63 4.56
N ILE A 167 19.47 22.19 5.73
CA ILE A 167 18.51 22.29 6.83
C ILE A 167 18.35 23.76 7.19
N GLY A 168 17.11 24.26 7.23
CA GLY A 168 16.76 25.61 7.63
C GLY A 168 15.71 25.62 8.74
N TRP A 169 15.44 26.79 9.33
CA TRP A 169 14.43 26.96 10.38
C TRP A 169 13.92 28.39 10.47
N ILE A 170 12.74 28.54 11.07
CA ILE A 170 12.15 29.81 11.47
C ILE A 170 12.61 30.12 12.90
N ASP A 171 13.30 31.25 13.11
CA ASP A 171 13.83 31.62 14.42
C ASP A 171 12.74 32.18 15.37
N GLU A 172 11.77 32.90 14.82
CA GLU A 172 10.65 33.46 15.57
C GLU A 172 9.32 32.92 14.99
N PRO A 173 8.95 31.68 15.35
CA PRO A 173 7.79 31.02 14.76
C PRO A 173 6.48 31.67 15.21
N THR A 174 5.63 32.01 14.22
CA THR A 174 4.27 32.48 14.38
C THR A 174 3.31 31.60 13.56
N VAL A 175 2.00 31.71 13.82
CA VAL A 175 1.00 31.02 13.00
C VAL A 175 1.08 31.50 11.54
N GLU A 176 1.30 32.79 11.33
CA GLU A 176 1.45 33.38 10.01
C GLU A 176 2.66 32.82 9.25
N LEU A 177 3.85 32.80 9.85
CA LEU A 177 5.06 32.26 9.23
C LEU A 177 4.95 30.75 8.97
N SER A 178 4.35 30.00 9.90
CA SER A 178 4.09 28.57 9.70
C SER A 178 3.16 28.32 8.51
N SER A 179 2.11 29.13 8.38
CA SER A 179 1.17 29.06 7.25
C SER A 179 1.83 29.48 5.94
N ALA A 180 2.62 30.54 5.96
CA ALA A 180 3.38 30.99 4.80
C ALA A 180 4.37 29.92 4.33
N LEU A 181 5.09 29.25 5.23
CA LEU A 181 5.97 28.14 4.89
C LEU A 181 5.20 26.97 4.25
N MET A 182 4.06 26.56 4.84
CA MET A 182 3.26 25.46 4.32
C MET A 182 2.67 25.74 2.92
N GLN A 183 2.38 27.01 2.61
CA GLN A 183 1.84 27.46 1.33
C GLN A 183 2.90 27.89 0.32
N HIS A 184 4.16 28.00 0.74
CA HIS A 184 5.22 28.56 -0.09
C HIS A 184 5.44 27.74 -1.39
N PRO A 185 5.51 28.36 -2.58
CA PRO A 185 5.67 27.64 -3.84
C PRO A 185 6.97 26.83 -3.93
N GLY A 186 8.00 27.20 -3.19
CA GLY A 186 9.27 26.49 -3.11
C GLY A 186 9.27 25.26 -2.20
N VAL A 187 8.20 24.98 -1.46
CA VAL A 187 8.03 23.79 -0.64
C VAL A 187 7.29 22.71 -1.42
N ASN A 188 7.78 21.47 -1.38
CA ASN A 188 7.27 20.34 -2.14
C ASN A 188 6.37 19.40 -1.31
N LEU A 189 6.67 19.23 -0.02
CA LEU A 189 5.91 18.36 0.89
C LEU A 189 5.93 18.91 2.31
N ILE A 190 4.84 18.76 3.03
CA ILE A 190 4.72 19.12 4.45
C ILE A 190 4.77 17.85 5.31
N LEU A 191 5.68 17.82 6.30
CA LEU A 191 5.71 16.82 7.37
C LEU A 191 5.19 17.47 8.66
N ALA A 192 3.88 17.33 8.93
CA ALA A 192 3.25 17.97 10.07
C ALA A 192 3.09 16.99 11.25
N THR A 193 3.69 17.34 12.39
CA THR A 193 3.42 16.69 13.67
C THR A 193 2.93 17.76 14.64
N GLY A 194 1.69 17.65 15.11
CA GLY A 194 1.09 18.67 15.96
C GLY A 194 -0.36 18.39 16.29
N GLY A 195 -1.00 19.32 16.98
CA GLY A 195 -2.43 19.20 17.29
C GLY A 195 -3.33 19.22 16.04
N PRO A 196 -4.62 18.80 16.18
CA PRO A 196 -5.56 18.64 15.04
C PRO A 196 -5.69 19.88 14.15
N GLY A 197 -5.64 21.09 14.74
CA GLY A 197 -5.71 22.34 13.97
C GLY A 197 -4.53 22.56 13.05
N MET A 198 -3.32 22.19 13.46
CA MET A 198 -2.12 22.32 12.65
C MET A 198 -2.09 21.27 11.52
N VAL A 199 -2.52 20.05 11.81
CA VAL A 199 -2.64 18.97 10.81
C VAL A 199 -3.69 19.35 9.76
N LYS A 200 -4.83 19.89 10.18
CA LYS A 200 -5.86 20.40 9.26
C LYS A 200 -5.32 21.54 8.38
N ALA A 201 -4.55 22.46 8.96
CA ALA A 201 -3.92 23.54 8.18
C ALA A 201 -2.92 22.99 7.14
N ALA A 202 -2.14 21.98 7.49
CA ALA A 202 -1.21 21.33 6.55
C ALA A 202 -1.95 20.71 5.36
N TYR A 203 -2.99 19.92 5.59
CA TYR A 203 -3.80 19.33 4.50
C TYR A 203 -4.61 20.35 3.69
N SER A 204 -4.96 21.49 4.29
CA SER A 204 -5.68 22.58 3.61
C SER A 204 -4.78 23.58 2.89
N SER A 205 -3.45 23.39 2.92
CA SER A 205 -2.48 24.34 2.34
C SER A 205 -2.40 24.31 0.82
N GLY A 206 -3.01 23.31 0.16
CA GLY A 206 -2.87 23.07 -1.29
C GLY A 206 -1.57 22.37 -1.70
N LYS A 207 -0.77 21.91 -0.72
CA LYS A 207 0.47 21.14 -0.94
C LYS A 207 0.29 19.69 -0.51
N PRO A 208 1.05 18.76 -1.09
CA PRO A 208 1.18 17.42 -0.52
C PRO A 208 1.58 17.50 0.95
N ALA A 209 0.92 16.73 1.80
CA ALA A 209 1.18 16.73 3.22
C ALA A 209 1.11 15.32 3.80
N ILE A 210 2.02 15.05 4.74
CA ILE A 210 1.98 13.91 5.64
C ILE A 210 1.80 14.50 7.03
N GLY A 211 0.57 14.45 7.52
CA GLY A 211 0.19 14.93 8.84
C GLY A 211 -0.24 13.77 9.71
N VAL A 212 0.04 13.87 11.01
CA VAL A 212 -0.40 12.88 11.99
C VAL A 212 -1.27 13.55 13.04
N GLY A 213 -2.41 12.93 13.31
CA GLY A 213 -3.42 13.43 14.23
C GLY A 213 -3.10 13.14 15.70
N ALA A 214 -4.03 13.57 16.56
CA ALA A 214 -4.03 13.22 17.96
C ALA A 214 -4.25 11.71 18.15
N GLY A 215 -3.68 11.15 19.22
CA GLY A 215 -3.86 9.76 19.60
C GLY A 215 -4.75 9.63 20.82
N ASN A 216 -5.75 8.76 20.78
CA ASN A 216 -6.54 8.38 21.97
C ASN A 216 -6.51 6.86 22.09
N THR A 217 -5.35 6.33 22.48
CA THR A 217 -5.05 4.89 22.43
C THR A 217 -5.75 4.13 23.54
N PRO A 218 -6.74 3.26 23.25
CA PRO A 218 -7.31 2.32 24.21
C PRO A 218 -6.48 1.05 24.32
N ALA A 219 -6.45 0.45 25.53
CA ALA A 219 -5.82 -0.83 25.82
C ALA A 219 -6.84 -1.80 26.43
N VAL A 220 -7.02 -2.97 25.85
CA VAL A 220 -7.89 -4.04 26.37
C VAL A 220 -7.06 -5.04 27.17
N ILE A 221 -7.55 -5.42 28.35
CA ILE A 221 -7.04 -6.56 29.13
C ILE A 221 -8.14 -7.60 29.21
N ASP A 222 -7.96 -8.73 28.53
CA ASP A 222 -8.91 -9.84 28.64
C ASP A 222 -8.53 -10.84 29.75
N GLU A 223 -9.44 -11.77 30.06
CA GLU A 223 -9.28 -12.75 31.11
C GLU A 223 -8.19 -13.80 30.84
N THR A 224 -7.71 -13.90 29.61
CA THR A 224 -6.66 -14.86 29.21
C THR A 224 -5.26 -14.24 29.27
N SER A 225 -5.18 -12.92 29.47
CA SER A 225 -3.94 -12.17 29.46
C SER A 225 -3.00 -12.51 30.63
N HIS A 226 -1.71 -12.27 30.41
CA HIS A 226 -0.74 -12.27 31.52
C HIS A 226 -0.85 -10.95 32.29
N LEU A 227 -1.80 -10.88 33.24
CA LEU A 227 -2.24 -9.68 33.94
C LEU A 227 -1.08 -8.79 34.46
N LYS A 228 -0.07 -9.39 35.13
CA LYS A 228 1.06 -8.64 35.67
C LYS A 228 1.89 -7.97 34.59
N MET A 229 2.07 -8.64 33.46
CA MET A 229 2.77 -8.07 32.31
C MET A 229 1.95 -6.94 31.68
N ALA A 230 0.63 -7.16 31.47
CA ALA A 230 -0.28 -6.16 30.91
C ALA A 230 -0.27 -4.86 31.72
N VAL A 231 -0.49 -4.95 33.04
CA VAL A 231 -0.46 -3.79 33.94
C VAL A 231 0.89 -3.10 33.97
N ASN A 232 1.99 -3.87 34.01
CA ASN A 232 3.34 -3.29 33.98
C ASN A 232 3.61 -2.55 32.66
N SER A 233 3.22 -3.11 31.53
CA SER A 233 3.38 -2.50 30.20
C SER A 233 2.60 -1.19 30.09
N ILE A 234 1.34 -1.18 30.54
CA ILE A 234 0.51 0.03 30.53
C ILE A 234 1.11 1.13 31.44
N LEU A 235 1.57 0.76 32.64
CA LEU A 235 2.21 1.71 33.57
C LEU A 235 3.51 2.26 32.99
N LEU A 236 4.37 1.41 32.43
CA LEU A 236 5.61 1.81 31.77
C LEU A 236 5.32 2.80 30.64
N SER A 237 4.35 2.49 29.79
CA SER A 237 3.96 3.31 28.64
C SER A 237 3.35 4.64 29.09
N LYS A 238 2.41 4.62 30.03
CA LYS A 238 1.66 5.80 30.48
C LYS A 238 2.49 6.77 31.31
N SER A 239 3.47 6.28 32.07
CA SER A 239 4.37 7.13 32.84
C SER A 239 5.55 7.65 32.02
N PHE A 240 5.87 7.03 30.87
CA PHE A 240 6.99 7.43 30.03
C PHE A 240 6.83 8.88 29.52
N ASP A 241 7.81 9.70 29.83
CA ASP A 241 7.82 11.15 29.57
C ASP A 241 6.52 11.85 30.03
N ASN A 242 5.98 11.41 31.17
CA ASN A 242 4.68 11.85 31.71
C ASN A 242 3.52 11.74 30.69
N GLY A 243 3.48 10.67 29.92
CA GLY A 243 2.39 10.37 28.97
C GLY A 243 2.38 11.24 27.71
N MET A 244 3.49 11.84 27.34
CA MET A 244 3.59 12.75 26.18
C MET A 244 3.93 12.06 24.85
N ILE A 245 3.76 10.76 24.69
CA ILE A 245 3.74 10.14 23.37
C ILE A 245 2.29 10.03 22.92
N CYS A 246 1.99 10.42 21.68
CA CYS A 246 0.64 10.34 21.11
C CYS A 246 0.05 8.92 21.09
N ALA A 247 0.90 7.89 21.10
CA ALA A 247 0.51 6.50 21.21
C ALA A 247 0.33 6.00 22.66
N SER A 248 0.62 6.84 23.68
CA SER A 248 0.44 6.46 25.08
C SER A 248 -1.01 6.12 25.36
N GLU A 249 -1.25 5.06 26.15
CA GLU A 249 -2.59 4.63 26.51
C GLU A 249 -3.36 5.78 27.18
N GLN A 250 -4.58 6.03 26.70
CA GLN A 250 -5.49 7.03 27.27
C GLN A 250 -6.57 6.37 28.12
N SER A 251 -6.88 5.12 27.81
CA SER A 251 -7.83 4.31 28.55
C SER A 251 -7.36 2.85 28.65
N VAL A 252 -7.84 2.17 29.69
CA VAL A 252 -7.74 0.71 29.83
C VAL A 252 -9.13 0.14 30.01
N ILE A 253 -9.50 -0.82 29.17
CA ILE A 253 -10.76 -1.54 29.18
C ILE A 253 -10.51 -2.95 29.69
N ILE A 254 -11.04 -3.30 30.84
CA ILE A 254 -10.73 -4.55 31.54
C ILE A 254 -11.96 -5.43 31.63
N VAL A 255 -11.86 -6.67 31.17
CA VAL A 255 -12.94 -7.64 31.30
C VAL A 255 -13.21 -7.92 32.77
N LYS A 256 -14.51 -8.00 33.15
CA LYS A 256 -14.99 -8.08 34.55
C LYS A 256 -14.27 -9.16 35.38
N ASP A 257 -13.93 -10.29 34.77
CA ASP A 257 -13.38 -11.45 35.47
C ASP A 257 -11.98 -11.18 36.05
N VAL A 258 -11.22 -10.25 35.48
CA VAL A 258 -9.89 -9.84 35.94
C VAL A 258 -9.84 -8.42 36.47
N TYR A 259 -10.95 -7.71 36.48
CA TYR A 259 -11.03 -6.28 36.81
C TYR A 259 -10.47 -5.95 38.20
N GLU A 260 -10.94 -6.64 39.26
CA GLU A 260 -10.50 -6.38 40.64
C GLU A 260 -9.04 -6.75 40.86
N ALA A 261 -8.58 -7.83 40.19
CA ALA A 261 -7.18 -8.23 40.24
C ALA A 261 -6.28 -7.19 39.53
N ALA A 262 -6.73 -6.66 38.40
CA ALA A 262 -6.04 -5.59 37.68
C ALA A 262 -5.93 -4.32 38.53
N LYS A 263 -7.00 -3.86 39.18
CA LYS A 263 -6.99 -2.70 40.08
C LYS A 263 -5.95 -2.84 41.19
N LYS A 264 -5.92 -4.01 41.85
CA LYS A 264 -4.92 -4.31 42.88
C LYS A 264 -3.50 -4.24 42.33
N GLU A 265 -3.27 -4.81 41.13
CA GLU A 265 -1.95 -4.81 40.51
C GLU A 265 -1.53 -3.40 40.09
N PHE A 266 -2.42 -2.58 39.56
CA PHE A 266 -2.17 -1.15 39.26
C PHE A 266 -1.77 -0.39 40.51
N THR A 267 -2.52 -0.52 41.59
CA THR A 267 -2.23 0.14 42.88
C THR A 267 -0.89 -0.33 43.45
N LEU A 268 -0.62 -1.63 43.44
CA LEU A 268 0.65 -2.20 43.92
C LEU A 268 1.87 -1.62 43.20
N ARG A 269 1.71 -1.27 41.91
CA ARG A 269 2.80 -0.75 41.07
C ARG A 269 2.89 0.77 41.03
N GLY A 270 2.09 1.49 41.83
CA GLY A 270 2.18 2.94 42.00
C GLY A 270 1.13 3.75 41.23
N ALA A 271 0.06 3.14 40.77
CA ALA A 271 -1.10 3.90 40.31
C ALA A 271 -1.97 4.33 41.51
N TYR A 272 -2.58 5.50 41.42
CA TYR A 272 -3.55 6.01 42.36
C TYR A 272 -4.95 5.96 41.73
N ILE A 273 -5.84 5.16 42.31
CA ILE A 273 -7.24 5.07 41.85
C ILE A 273 -8.02 6.19 42.54
N LEU A 274 -8.57 7.10 41.74
CA LEU A 274 -9.33 8.25 42.23
C LEU A 274 -10.67 7.79 42.81
N ASN A 275 -11.04 8.35 43.97
CA ASN A 275 -12.41 8.26 44.44
C ASN A 275 -13.33 9.22 43.64
N GLU A 276 -14.64 9.12 43.83
CA GLU A 276 -15.61 9.87 43.03
C GLU A 276 -15.41 11.41 43.11
N VAL A 277 -15.09 11.95 44.29
CA VAL A 277 -14.85 13.39 44.49
C VAL A 277 -13.56 13.82 43.78
N GLU A 278 -12.52 13.04 43.89
CA GLU A 278 -11.23 13.29 43.25
C GLU A 278 -11.35 13.17 41.72
N ARG A 279 -12.11 12.17 41.22
CA ARG A 279 -12.39 11.99 39.80
C ARG A 279 -13.03 13.22 39.18
N ILE A 280 -14.09 13.78 39.84
CA ILE A 280 -14.79 14.99 39.39
C ILE A 280 -13.79 16.18 39.35
N LYS A 281 -12.95 16.34 40.36
CA LYS A 281 -11.94 17.43 40.41
C LYS A 281 -10.90 17.28 39.28
N VAL A 282 -10.41 16.06 39.04
CA VAL A 282 -9.44 15.79 37.96
C VAL A 282 -10.13 15.99 36.59
N ALA A 283 -11.38 15.56 36.39
CA ALA A 283 -12.16 15.82 35.19
C ALA A 283 -12.22 17.33 34.86
N GLY A 284 -12.52 18.17 35.84
CA GLY A 284 -12.51 19.64 35.69
C GLY A 284 -11.12 20.24 35.46
N THR A 285 -10.05 19.47 35.74
CA THR A 285 -8.67 19.87 35.50
C THR A 285 -8.18 19.45 34.12
N ILE A 286 -8.64 18.29 33.61
CA ILE A 286 -8.28 17.79 32.26
C ILE A 286 -8.77 18.75 31.18
N MET A 287 -10.03 19.19 31.26
CA MET A 287 -10.63 20.04 30.24
C MET A 287 -10.91 21.45 30.78
N LYS A 288 -10.53 22.46 30.01
CA LYS A 288 -10.88 23.87 30.26
C LYS A 288 -11.50 24.47 29.00
N ASN A 289 -12.69 25.06 29.14
CA ASN A 289 -13.40 25.65 28.00
C ASN A 289 -13.59 24.71 26.80
N GLY A 290 -13.86 23.44 27.06
CA GLY A 290 -14.09 22.42 26.04
C GLY A 290 -12.81 21.97 25.27
N LYS A 291 -11.60 22.30 25.79
CA LYS A 291 -10.31 21.91 25.20
C LYS A 291 -9.39 21.33 26.27
N LEU A 292 -8.47 20.50 25.86
CA LEU A 292 -7.41 19.98 26.72
C LEU A 292 -6.70 21.13 27.43
N ASN A 293 -6.58 21.04 28.76
CA ASN A 293 -5.84 21.99 29.55
C ASN A 293 -4.33 21.84 29.34
N ALA A 294 -3.73 22.77 28.61
CA ALA A 294 -2.30 22.74 28.31
C ALA A 294 -1.37 22.74 29.56
N ALA A 295 -1.90 23.09 30.74
CA ALA A 295 -1.14 23.12 31.97
C ALA A 295 -0.85 21.72 32.54
N ILE A 296 -1.63 20.69 32.20
CA ILE A 296 -1.41 19.33 32.67
C ILE A 296 -0.49 18.52 31.75
N VAL A 297 -0.27 18.99 30.54
CA VAL A 297 0.51 18.25 29.52
C VAL A 297 1.94 18.05 30.00
N GLY A 298 2.35 16.79 30.09
CA GLY A 298 3.69 16.41 30.54
C GLY A 298 4.03 16.67 32.00
N GLN A 299 3.03 16.99 32.85
CA GLN A 299 3.21 17.17 34.28
C GLN A 299 3.16 15.83 35.03
N LYS A 300 3.73 15.77 36.21
CA LYS A 300 3.68 14.58 37.07
C LYS A 300 2.26 14.37 37.63
N ALA A 301 1.93 13.12 37.94
CA ALA A 301 0.65 12.76 38.54
C ALA A 301 0.32 13.55 39.82
N ALA A 302 1.32 13.72 40.70
CA ALA A 302 1.18 14.52 41.94
C ALA A 302 0.88 15.99 41.67
N ASP A 303 1.52 16.61 40.67
CA ASP A 303 1.30 18.01 40.30
C ASP A 303 -0.14 18.20 39.73
N ILE A 304 -0.63 17.23 38.94
CA ILE A 304 -2.01 17.26 38.42
C ILE A 304 -3.02 17.13 39.57
N ALA A 305 -2.79 16.24 40.53
CA ALA A 305 -3.62 16.11 41.74
C ALA A 305 -3.64 17.41 42.54
N ALA A 306 -2.50 18.07 42.72
CA ALA A 306 -2.40 19.38 43.38
C ALA A 306 -3.17 20.47 42.63
N MET A 307 -3.09 20.51 41.28
CA MET A 307 -3.88 21.42 40.44
C MET A 307 -5.40 21.17 40.59
N ALA A 308 -5.79 19.91 40.84
CA ALA A 308 -7.16 19.51 41.09
C ALA A 308 -7.63 19.72 42.53
N GLY A 309 -6.73 20.22 43.44
CA GLY A 309 -7.05 20.59 44.81
C GLY A 309 -7.08 19.39 45.78
N PHE A 310 -6.21 18.39 45.58
CA PHE A 310 -5.95 17.31 46.53
C PHE A 310 -4.49 16.81 46.41
N THR A 311 -4.06 15.94 47.32
CA THR A 311 -2.69 15.43 47.34
C THR A 311 -2.68 13.90 47.21
N VAL A 312 -1.66 13.40 46.55
CA VAL A 312 -1.36 11.96 46.41
C VAL A 312 0.10 11.72 46.85
N PRO A 313 0.51 10.48 47.12
CA PRO A 313 1.92 10.15 47.36
C PRO A 313 2.83 10.69 46.25
N ALA A 314 4.00 11.21 46.62
CA ALA A 314 4.93 11.82 45.65
C ALA A 314 5.43 10.84 44.57
N GLU A 315 5.49 9.55 44.91
CA GLU A 315 5.88 8.45 44.04
C GLU A 315 4.76 7.95 43.10
N THR A 316 3.57 8.55 43.18
CA THR A 316 2.44 8.19 42.30
C THR A 316 2.83 8.34 40.84
N LYS A 317 2.76 7.22 40.09
CA LYS A 317 3.12 7.19 38.68
C LYS A 317 2.04 7.72 37.76
N ILE A 318 0.79 7.29 38.00
CA ILE A 318 -0.39 7.69 37.21
C ILE A 318 -1.63 7.85 38.09
N LEU A 319 -2.56 8.69 37.67
CA LEU A 319 -3.91 8.82 38.23
C LEU A 319 -4.88 8.02 37.36
N ILE A 320 -5.74 7.19 37.99
CA ILE A 320 -6.73 6.41 37.27
C ILE A 320 -8.14 6.84 37.69
N GLY A 321 -8.96 7.25 36.70
CA GLY A 321 -10.37 7.53 36.89
C GLY A 321 -11.23 6.40 36.32
N GLU A 322 -12.07 5.80 37.15
CA GLU A 322 -13.07 4.84 36.69
C GLU A 322 -14.25 5.56 36.03
N ILE A 323 -14.63 5.16 34.83
CA ILE A 323 -15.73 5.71 34.06
C ILE A 323 -16.58 4.60 33.44
N ASP A 324 -17.88 4.87 33.28
CA ASP A 324 -18.84 3.83 32.85
C ASP A 324 -19.16 3.85 31.36
N ALA A 325 -18.97 4.99 30.71
CA ALA A 325 -19.35 5.15 29.31
C ALA A 325 -18.43 6.12 28.56
N VAL A 326 -18.26 5.88 27.26
CA VAL A 326 -17.58 6.78 26.34
C VAL A 326 -18.54 7.91 25.97
N SER A 327 -18.12 9.15 26.16
CA SER A 327 -18.92 10.32 25.82
C SER A 327 -18.03 11.54 25.54
N ALA A 328 -18.45 12.37 24.60
CA ALA A 328 -17.79 13.66 24.33
C ALA A 328 -17.82 14.63 25.52
N ALA A 329 -18.73 14.42 26.46
CA ALA A 329 -18.84 15.21 27.69
C ALA A 329 -17.96 14.68 28.84
N GLU A 330 -17.37 13.45 28.70
CA GLU A 330 -16.51 12.83 29.71
C GLU A 330 -15.03 13.18 29.46
N PRO A 331 -14.40 14.02 30.30
CA PRO A 331 -13.01 14.44 30.09
C PRO A 331 -12.00 13.29 30.07
N PHE A 332 -12.26 12.20 30.81
CA PHE A 332 -11.38 11.04 30.83
C PHE A 332 -11.39 10.24 29.52
N ALA A 333 -12.42 10.37 28.67
CA ALA A 333 -12.52 9.69 27.38
C ALA A 333 -11.69 10.36 26.27
N HIS A 334 -11.07 11.51 26.53
CA HIS A 334 -10.27 12.27 25.56
C HIS A 334 -8.75 12.05 25.71
N GLU A 335 -7.98 12.48 24.69
CA GLU A 335 -6.51 12.54 24.80
C GLU A 335 -6.08 13.50 25.92
N LYS A 336 -5.19 13.04 26.79
CA LYS A 336 -4.76 13.82 27.98
C LYS A 336 -3.30 14.24 27.98
N LEU A 337 -2.45 13.59 27.19
CA LEU A 337 -0.99 13.85 27.10
C LEU A 337 -0.34 14.03 28.49
N SER A 338 -0.76 13.22 29.44
CA SER A 338 -0.40 13.32 30.85
C SER A 338 -0.55 11.95 31.52
N PRO A 339 0.02 11.72 32.71
CA PRO A 339 -0.12 10.45 33.44
C PRO A 339 -1.51 10.29 34.10
N VAL A 340 -2.57 10.51 33.32
CA VAL A 340 -3.95 10.29 33.71
C VAL A 340 -4.59 9.27 32.76
N LEU A 341 -5.16 8.20 33.32
CA LEU A 341 -5.71 7.08 32.59
C LEU A 341 -7.19 6.90 32.92
N ALA A 342 -8.04 6.67 31.92
CA ALA A 342 -9.40 6.19 32.12
C ALA A 342 -9.40 4.68 32.37
N MET A 343 -10.32 4.17 33.18
CA MET A 343 -10.50 2.74 33.41
C MET A 343 -11.96 2.36 33.23
N PHE A 344 -12.21 1.43 32.30
CA PHE A 344 -13.56 0.87 32.04
C PHE A 344 -13.62 -0.58 32.50
N LYS A 345 -14.81 -0.99 32.93
CA LYS A 345 -15.17 -2.37 33.23
C LYS A 345 -16.05 -2.94 32.13
N ALA A 346 -15.53 -3.82 31.32
CA ALA A 346 -16.28 -4.50 30.27
C ALA A 346 -16.90 -5.81 30.81
N ARG A 347 -18.07 -6.20 30.30
CA ARG A 347 -18.75 -7.44 30.66
C ARG A 347 -18.00 -8.67 30.19
N ASP A 348 -17.46 -8.61 28.99
CA ASP A 348 -16.76 -9.67 28.28
C ASP A 348 -15.85 -9.06 27.19
N PHE A 349 -15.20 -9.89 26.40
CA PHE A 349 -14.30 -9.44 25.32
C PHE A 349 -15.02 -8.63 24.24
N ASP A 350 -16.25 -9.04 23.85
CA ASP A 350 -17.00 -8.33 22.80
C ASP A 350 -17.42 -6.93 23.27
N ASP A 351 -17.82 -6.80 24.54
CA ASP A 351 -18.11 -5.51 25.16
C ASP A 351 -16.86 -4.63 25.28
N ALA A 352 -15.70 -5.24 25.58
CA ALA A 352 -14.43 -4.53 25.58
C ALA A 352 -14.07 -3.99 24.18
N CYS A 353 -14.27 -4.79 23.12
CA CYS A 353 -14.09 -4.36 21.75
C CYS A 353 -15.04 -3.22 21.35
N ARG A 354 -16.31 -3.27 21.80
CA ARG A 354 -17.30 -2.22 21.57
C ARG A 354 -16.85 -0.90 22.21
N ILE A 355 -16.47 -0.92 23.48
CA ILE A 355 -15.99 0.27 24.21
C ILE A 355 -14.74 0.83 23.53
N THR A 356 -13.80 -0.04 23.17
CA THR A 356 -12.57 0.33 22.45
C THR A 356 -12.88 1.06 21.14
N ARG A 357 -13.83 0.56 20.36
CA ARG A 357 -14.26 1.19 19.11
C ARG A 357 -14.90 2.56 19.35
N GLU A 358 -15.77 2.67 20.36
CA GLU A 358 -16.39 3.95 20.73
C GLU A 358 -15.35 4.99 21.14
N GLU A 359 -14.30 4.61 21.89
CA GLU A 359 -13.17 5.47 22.27
C GLU A 359 -12.40 5.97 21.02
N ILE A 360 -12.10 5.06 20.09
CA ILE A 360 -11.41 5.39 18.84
C ILE A 360 -12.27 6.30 17.96
N GLU A 361 -13.58 6.05 17.86
CA GLU A 361 -14.52 6.85 17.08
C GLU A 361 -14.73 8.24 17.68
N LEU A 362 -14.66 8.37 19.01
CA LEU A 362 -14.75 9.66 19.68
C LEU A 362 -13.52 10.55 19.35
N GLU A 363 -12.32 9.97 19.46
CA GLU A 363 -11.04 10.65 19.21
C GLU A 363 -9.96 9.61 18.92
N GLY A 364 -8.97 9.93 18.09
CA GLY A 364 -7.83 9.03 17.82
C GLY A 364 -8.03 8.04 16.68
N MET A 365 -9.05 8.22 15.83
CA MET A 365 -9.26 7.40 14.65
C MET A 365 -7.98 7.21 13.84
N GLY A 366 -7.72 5.95 13.49
CA GLY A 366 -6.55 5.56 12.70
C GLY A 366 -5.24 5.48 13.45
N HIS A 367 -5.18 5.87 14.75
CA HIS A 367 -3.89 5.93 15.45
C HIS A 367 -3.42 4.55 15.96
N THR A 368 -3.77 4.11 17.12
CA THR A 368 -3.25 2.90 17.77
C THR A 368 -4.29 2.29 18.71
N ALA A 369 -4.35 0.96 18.79
CA ALA A 369 -5.08 0.21 19.80
C ALA A 369 -4.20 -0.91 20.36
N VAL A 370 -4.42 -1.33 21.60
CA VAL A 370 -3.64 -2.39 22.26
C VAL A 370 -4.56 -3.49 22.77
N LEU A 371 -4.12 -4.74 22.60
CA LEU A 371 -4.76 -5.92 23.15
C LEU A 371 -3.77 -6.70 24.01
N TYR A 372 -4.12 -6.96 25.27
CA TYR A 372 -3.45 -7.91 26.13
C TYR A 372 -4.32 -9.16 26.25
N THR A 373 -3.81 -10.28 25.74
CA THR A 373 -4.48 -11.59 25.66
C THR A 373 -3.43 -12.70 25.70
N ALA A 374 -3.83 -13.97 25.75
CA ALA A 374 -2.89 -15.07 25.57
C ALA A 374 -2.31 -15.06 24.14
N ASP A 375 -1.01 -15.29 23.99
CA ASP A 375 -0.32 -15.29 22.68
C ASP A 375 -0.91 -16.32 21.70
N THR A 376 -1.51 -17.38 22.21
CA THR A 376 -2.15 -18.45 21.44
C THR A 376 -3.60 -18.13 21.02
N ASN A 377 -4.14 -16.99 21.44
CA ASN A 377 -5.53 -16.61 21.19
C ASN A 377 -5.69 -15.90 19.83
N HIS A 378 -5.32 -16.61 18.76
CA HIS A 378 -5.31 -16.07 17.40
C HIS A 378 -6.67 -15.54 16.94
N ASP A 379 -7.76 -16.17 17.35
CA ASP A 379 -9.12 -15.75 16.99
C ASP A 379 -9.45 -14.36 17.56
N ARG A 380 -9.12 -14.11 18.84
CA ARG A 380 -9.33 -12.77 19.44
C ARG A 380 -8.39 -11.72 18.86
N ILE A 381 -7.13 -12.09 18.59
CA ILE A 381 -6.18 -11.18 17.94
C ILE A 381 -6.69 -10.79 16.56
N GLY A 382 -7.17 -11.76 15.76
CA GLY A 382 -7.76 -11.50 14.45
C GLY A 382 -9.03 -10.64 14.54
N ALA A 383 -9.99 -11.03 15.38
CA ALA A 383 -11.24 -10.31 15.57
C ALA A 383 -11.02 -8.85 16.05
N PHE A 384 -10.09 -8.64 16.99
CA PHE A 384 -9.72 -7.30 17.43
C PHE A 384 -9.10 -6.47 16.31
N GLY A 385 -8.18 -7.07 15.53
CA GLY A 385 -7.57 -6.42 14.37
C GLY A 385 -8.60 -5.98 13.32
N ASP A 386 -9.58 -6.82 13.03
CA ASP A 386 -10.63 -6.53 12.04
C ASP A 386 -11.60 -5.44 12.50
N MET A 387 -11.87 -5.36 13.81
CA MET A 387 -12.82 -4.40 14.37
C MET A 387 -12.26 -2.98 14.58
N MET A 388 -10.92 -2.85 14.73
CA MET A 388 -10.32 -1.56 15.11
C MET A 388 -9.89 -0.74 13.88
N HIS A 389 -10.46 0.43 13.72
CA HIS A 389 -10.09 1.39 12.68
C HIS A 389 -8.82 2.16 13.07
N THR A 390 -7.70 1.44 13.17
CA THR A 390 -6.39 1.99 13.53
C THR A 390 -5.30 1.50 12.60
N GLY A 391 -4.28 2.32 12.36
CA GLY A 391 -3.11 1.94 11.56
C GLY A 391 -2.19 0.93 12.28
N ARG A 392 -2.33 0.80 13.60
CA ARG A 392 -1.53 -0.12 14.44
C ARG A 392 -2.41 -0.77 15.49
N VAL A 393 -2.41 -2.08 15.50
CA VAL A 393 -2.93 -2.91 16.58
C VAL A 393 -1.73 -3.60 17.24
N LEU A 394 -1.50 -3.30 18.51
CA LEU A 394 -0.38 -3.85 19.27
C LEU A 394 -0.88 -4.98 20.18
N VAL A 395 -0.12 -6.06 20.29
CA VAL A 395 -0.48 -7.19 21.12
C VAL A 395 0.61 -7.41 22.16
N ASN A 396 0.22 -7.45 23.45
CA ASN A 396 1.10 -7.75 24.57
C ASN A 396 2.36 -6.87 24.71
N MET A 397 2.27 -5.59 24.33
CA MET A 397 3.38 -4.64 24.42
C MET A 397 2.91 -3.24 24.84
N PRO A 398 3.77 -2.42 25.50
CA PRO A 398 3.44 -1.06 25.87
C PRO A 398 3.25 -0.19 24.63
N ALA A 399 2.19 0.63 24.59
CA ALA A 399 1.83 1.39 23.41
C ALA A 399 2.86 2.48 23.04
N SER A 400 3.37 3.23 24.00
CA SER A 400 4.32 4.31 23.74
C SER A 400 5.58 3.85 23.02
N GLN A 401 6.16 2.73 23.45
CA GLN A 401 7.37 2.16 22.89
C GLN A 401 7.08 1.22 21.72
N GLY A 402 5.96 0.49 21.75
CA GLY A 402 5.61 -0.45 20.71
C GLY A 402 5.18 0.22 19.41
N ALA A 403 4.38 1.30 19.49
CA ALA A 403 3.86 1.98 18.30
C ALA A 403 4.94 2.70 17.48
N ILE A 404 6.00 3.17 18.11
CA ILE A 404 7.11 3.82 17.39
C ILE A 404 7.99 2.85 16.60
N GLY A 405 7.80 1.54 16.81
CA GLY A 405 8.45 0.47 16.04
C GLY A 405 9.81 0.04 16.55
N ASP A 406 10.27 -1.11 16.05
CA ASP A 406 11.62 -1.69 16.23
C ASP A 406 12.06 -2.06 17.68
N ILE A 407 11.35 -1.64 18.70
CA ILE A 407 11.70 -1.98 20.10
C ILE A 407 11.12 -3.34 20.50
N TYR A 408 9.81 -3.54 20.31
CA TYR A 408 9.09 -4.78 20.65
C TYR A 408 8.75 -5.63 19.43
N ASN A 409 8.80 -5.05 18.24
CA ASN A 409 8.62 -5.75 16.97
C ASN A 409 9.54 -5.15 15.91
N PHE A 410 10.59 -5.88 15.55
CA PHE A 410 11.64 -5.46 14.60
C PHE A 410 11.14 -5.30 13.15
N ARG A 411 9.91 -5.74 12.82
CA ARG A 411 9.30 -5.56 11.50
C ARG A 411 8.44 -4.29 11.43
N LEU A 412 8.03 -3.76 12.57
CA LEU A 412 7.33 -2.49 12.61
C LEU A 412 8.35 -1.35 12.42
N GLU A 413 8.16 -0.56 11.38
CA GLU A 413 9.05 0.53 10.97
C GLU A 413 9.27 1.54 12.10
N PRO A 414 10.53 1.86 12.50
CA PRO A 414 10.79 2.86 13.51
C PRO A 414 10.45 4.26 12.98
N SER A 415 9.65 4.99 13.75
CA SER A 415 9.18 6.33 13.35
C SER A 415 8.73 7.17 14.53
N LEU A 416 8.89 8.48 14.39
CA LEU A 416 8.26 9.49 15.27
C LEU A 416 7.13 10.26 14.55
N THR A 417 6.64 9.70 13.43
CA THR A 417 5.49 10.20 12.67
C THR A 417 4.59 9.02 12.35
N LEU A 418 3.53 8.87 13.15
CA LEU A 418 2.65 7.69 13.15
C LEU A 418 1.39 8.00 12.33
N GLY A 419 1.36 7.60 11.06
CA GLY A 419 0.22 7.84 10.17
C GLY A 419 -1.07 7.21 10.69
N CYS A 420 -2.20 7.90 10.48
CA CYS A 420 -3.53 7.46 10.94
C CYS A 420 -4.46 7.06 9.78
N GLY A 421 -3.96 7.04 8.56
CA GLY A 421 -4.73 6.67 7.37
C GLY A 421 -5.96 7.57 7.13
N SER A 422 -6.78 7.15 6.18
CA SER A 422 -8.03 7.86 5.87
C SER A 422 -9.01 7.90 7.06
N TRP A 423 -8.93 6.93 7.98
CA TRP A 423 -9.70 6.93 9.22
C TRP A 423 -9.44 8.20 10.06
N GLY A 424 -8.17 8.60 10.18
CA GLY A 424 -7.76 9.81 10.88
C GLY A 424 -7.60 11.04 10.00
N GLY A 425 -8.12 10.99 8.75
CA GLY A 425 -7.97 12.08 7.77
C GLY A 425 -6.53 12.30 7.33
N ASN A 426 -5.69 11.26 7.35
CA ASN A 426 -4.30 11.30 6.95
C ASN A 426 -4.05 10.61 5.60
N ALA A 427 -2.98 11.01 4.91
CA ALA A 427 -2.57 10.43 3.64
C ALA A 427 -1.90 9.04 3.79
N ILE A 428 -1.36 8.72 4.97
CA ILE A 428 -0.59 7.51 5.25
C ILE A 428 -1.13 6.84 6.50
N SER A 429 -1.29 5.51 6.50
CA SER A 429 -1.77 4.70 7.63
C SER A 429 -0.66 4.01 8.42
N GLU A 430 0.56 4.02 7.91
CA GLU A 430 1.71 3.34 8.51
C GLU A 430 2.70 4.32 9.16
N ASN A 431 3.72 3.78 9.80
CA ASN A 431 4.83 4.54 10.33
C ASN A 431 5.61 5.18 9.17
N VAL A 432 5.81 6.49 9.25
CA VAL A 432 6.47 7.25 8.17
C VAL A 432 7.98 7.01 8.20
N GLY A 433 8.56 6.65 7.06
CA GLY A 433 9.98 6.41 6.88
C GLY A 433 10.50 6.95 5.55
N VAL A 434 11.71 6.58 5.17
CA VAL A 434 12.40 7.08 3.96
C VAL A 434 11.64 6.81 2.67
N LYS A 435 10.92 5.69 2.57
CA LYS A 435 10.11 5.34 1.39
C LYS A 435 9.00 6.37 1.05
N HIS A 436 8.57 7.14 2.04
CA HIS A 436 7.56 8.18 1.88
C HIS A 436 8.16 9.53 1.43
N LEU A 437 9.49 9.64 1.40
CA LEU A 437 10.22 10.86 1.07
C LEU A 437 11.00 10.76 -0.24
N VAL A 438 10.68 9.78 -1.07
CA VAL A 438 11.22 9.62 -2.42
C VAL A 438 10.11 9.58 -3.44
N ASN A 439 10.36 10.16 -4.62
CA ASN A 439 9.59 9.88 -5.81
C ASN A 439 10.20 8.65 -6.49
N VAL A 440 9.39 7.67 -6.82
CA VAL A 440 9.85 6.49 -7.55
C VAL A 440 9.51 6.65 -9.03
N LYS A 441 10.54 6.78 -9.86
CA LYS A 441 10.44 6.78 -11.31
C LYS A 441 10.57 5.35 -11.82
N THR A 442 9.62 4.89 -12.62
CA THR A 442 9.67 3.56 -13.22
C THR A 442 10.05 3.66 -14.69
N VAL A 443 11.13 2.98 -15.06
CA VAL A 443 11.49 2.72 -16.46
C VAL A 443 10.97 1.33 -16.80
N ALA A 444 10.10 1.23 -17.79
CA ALA A 444 9.53 -0.03 -18.25
C ALA A 444 10.00 -0.34 -19.67
N ARG A 445 10.69 -1.46 -19.85
CA ARG A 445 11.07 -1.96 -21.17
C ARG A 445 9.95 -2.83 -21.73
N ARG A 446 9.75 -2.80 -23.05
CA ARG A 446 8.79 -3.69 -23.69
C ARG A 446 9.15 -5.15 -23.39
N ARG A 447 8.16 -5.91 -22.89
CA ARG A 447 8.22 -7.36 -22.73
C ARG A 447 7.02 -7.97 -23.40
N GLU A 448 7.25 -9.03 -24.15
CA GLU A 448 6.16 -9.77 -24.77
C GLU A 448 5.38 -10.53 -23.70
N ASN A 449 4.05 -10.43 -23.77
CA ASN A 449 3.19 -11.08 -22.79
C ASN A 449 3.01 -12.58 -23.04
N MET A 450 3.49 -13.09 -24.18
CA MET A 450 3.36 -14.50 -24.56
C MET A 450 4.56 -15.29 -24.01
N LEU A 451 4.33 -15.98 -22.89
CA LEU A 451 5.39 -16.73 -22.19
C LEU A 451 5.54 -18.17 -22.68
N TRP A 452 4.64 -18.64 -23.51
CA TRP A 452 4.67 -19.98 -24.06
C TRP A 452 4.01 -20.02 -25.43
N PHE A 453 4.33 -21.06 -26.18
CA PHE A 453 3.93 -21.26 -27.58
C PHE A 453 3.17 -22.58 -27.70
N GLN A 454 2.04 -22.55 -28.36
CA GLN A 454 1.22 -23.73 -28.62
C GLN A 454 1.01 -23.90 -30.11
N VAL A 455 1.24 -25.10 -30.59
CA VAL A 455 0.95 -25.53 -31.96
C VAL A 455 0.05 -26.77 -31.94
N PRO A 456 -0.56 -27.17 -33.08
CA PRO A 456 -1.30 -28.41 -33.18
C PRO A 456 -0.48 -29.60 -32.63
N SER A 457 -1.18 -30.52 -31.98
CA SER A 457 -0.54 -31.74 -31.45
C SER A 457 0.09 -32.61 -32.54
N ARG A 458 -0.40 -32.46 -33.79
CA ARG A 458 0.08 -33.16 -34.97
C ARG A 458 0.19 -32.21 -36.17
N ILE A 459 1.35 -32.20 -36.81
CA ILE A 459 1.62 -31.40 -38.01
C ILE A 459 2.20 -32.32 -39.06
N TYR A 460 1.43 -32.58 -40.13
CA TYR A 460 1.88 -33.32 -41.29
C TYR A 460 2.42 -32.35 -42.34
N PHE A 461 3.67 -32.54 -42.77
CA PHE A 461 4.32 -31.64 -43.72
C PHE A 461 5.06 -32.45 -44.77
N LYS A 462 4.47 -32.68 -45.94
CA LYS A 462 5.07 -33.33 -47.10
C LYS A 462 4.10 -33.32 -48.26
N GLN A 463 4.56 -33.51 -49.49
CA GLN A 463 3.72 -33.82 -50.64
C GLN A 463 2.87 -35.08 -50.38
N ASN A 464 1.59 -35.03 -50.67
CA ASN A 464 0.59 -36.04 -50.35
C ASN A 464 0.27 -36.22 -48.85
N ALA A 465 0.65 -35.25 -48.01
CA ALA A 465 0.36 -35.28 -46.57
C ALA A 465 -1.12 -35.42 -46.23
N ILE A 466 -2.03 -34.94 -47.11
CA ILE A 466 -3.47 -35.07 -46.92
C ILE A 466 -3.86 -36.55 -46.79
N THR A 467 -3.38 -37.43 -47.68
CA THR A 467 -3.73 -38.85 -47.65
C THR A 467 -3.24 -39.55 -46.39
N GLU A 468 -2.07 -39.19 -45.91
CA GLU A 468 -1.51 -39.79 -44.70
C GLU A 468 -2.13 -39.19 -43.43
N GLY A 469 -2.21 -37.86 -43.32
CA GLY A 469 -2.75 -37.19 -42.14
C GLY A 469 -4.21 -37.52 -41.87
N LEU A 470 -5.04 -37.61 -42.93
CA LEU A 470 -6.44 -37.96 -42.75
C LEU A 470 -6.67 -39.40 -42.25
N LYS A 471 -5.68 -40.30 -42.34
CA LYS A 471 -5.79 -41.67 -41.77
C LYS A 471 -5.95 -41.64 -40.24
N ASP A 472 -5.46 -40.60 -39.58
CA ASP A 472 -5.64 -40.41 -38.13
C ASP A 472 -7.09 -40.19 -37.72
N LEU A 473 -7.96 -39.88 -38.69
CA LEU A 473 -9.40 -39.75 -38.46
C LEU A 473 -10.15 -41.11 -38.51
N ALA A 474 -9.43 -42.22 -38.66
CA ALA A 474 -10.04 -43.55 -38.66
C ALA A 474 -10.92 -43.77 -37.42
N GLY A 475 -12.17 -44.20 -37.62
CA GLY A 475 -13.16 -44.36 -36.56
C GLY A 475 -14.07 -43.14 -36.32
N LYS A 476 -13.77 -41.99 -36.88
CA LYS A 476 -14.68 -40.85 -36.98
C LYS A 476 -15.79 -41.16 -38.00
N LYS A 477 -16.90 -40.45 -37.89
CA LYS A 477 -18.11 -40.77 -38.70
C LYS A 477 -18.50 -39.67 -39.67
N ARG A 478 -18.38 -38.41 -39.30
CA ARG A 478 -18.86 -37.26 -40.07
C ARG A 478 -17.89 -36.12 -40.05
N ALA A 479 -17.43 -35.69 -41.23
CA ALA A 479 -16.54 -34.58 -41.42
C ALA A 479 -17.25 -33.40 -42.11
N PHE A 480 -17.21 -32.22 -41.47
CA PHE A 480 -17.71 -30.99 -42.05
C PHE A 480 -16.53 -30.19 -42.61
N ILE A 481 -16.56 -29.95 -43.93
CA ILE A 481 -15.46 -29.25 -44.62
C ILE A 481 -15.87 -27.81 -44.86
N VAL A 482 -15.08 -26.86 -44.35
CA VAL A 482 -15.27 -25.42 -44.54
C VAL A 482 -14.25 -24.93 -45.55
N THR A 483 -14.71 -24.31 -46.66
CA THR A 483 -13.86 -23.84 -47.75
C THR A 483 -14.47 -22.62 -48.45
N ASP A 484 -13.84 -22.10 -49.47
CA ASP A 484 -14.39 -21.08 -50.34
C ASP A 484 -14.86 -21.65 -51.68
N THR A 485 -15.68 -20.89 -52.42
CA THR A 485 -16.27 -21.30 -53.71
C THR A 485 -15.18 -21.61 -54.74
N PHE A 486 -14.08 -20.84 -54.80
CA PHE A 486 -13.00 -21.08 -55.74
C PHE A 486 -12.37 -22.47 -55.56
N LEU A 487 -12.04 -22.84 -54.33
CA LEU A 487 -11.41 -24.13 -54.04
C LEU A 487 -12.37 -25.30 -54.29
N TYR A 488 -13.68 -25.08 -54.03
CA TYR A 488 -14.72 -26.06 -54.32
C TYR A 488 -14.86 -26.31 -55.82
N ASP A 489 -15.05 -25.28 -56.63
CA ASP A 489 -15.26 -25.34 -58.06
C ASP A 489 -14.05 -25.89 -58.82
N ASN A 490 -12.84 -25.64 -58.32
CA ASN A 490 -11.60 -26.12 -58.91
C ASN A 490 -11.14 -27.49 -58.38
N GLY A 491 -11.99 -28.18 -57.61
CA GLY A 491 -11.80 -29.58 -57.25
C GLY A 491 -10.80 -29.87 -56.14
N TYR A 492 -10.30 -28.85 -55.39
CA TYR A 492 -9.39 -29.05 -54.26
C TYR A 492 -10.02 -29.92 -53.17
N VAL A 493 -11.31 -29.77 -52.95
CA VAL A 493 -12.08 -30.55 -51.98
C VAL A 493 -12.10 -32.04 -52.32
N THR A 494 -12.01 -32.39 -53.60
CA THR A 494 -12.12 -33.79 -54.08
C THR A 494 -11.02 -34.71 -53.52
N LYS A 495 -9.81 -34.21 -53.30
CA LYS A 495 -8.72 -35.00 -52.70
C LYS A 495 -9.04 -35.36 -51.24
N VAL A 496 -9.65 -34.46 -50.52
CA VAL A 496 -10.07 -34.64 -49.12
C VAL A 496 -11.26 -35.60 -49.04
N THR A 497 -12.35 -35.33 -49.79
CA THR A 497 -13.58 -36.17 -49.77
C THR A 497 -13.29 -37.60 -50.19
N LYS A 498 -12.55 -37.83 -51.29
CA LYS A 498 -12.14 -39.18 -51.70
C LYS A 498 -11.35 -39.94 -50.63
N THR A 499 -10.57 -39.25 -49.84
CA THR A 499 -9.81 -39.88 -48.74
C THR A 499 -10.74 -40.22 -47.58
N LEU A 500 -11.67 -39.34 -47.24
CA LEU A 500 -12.68 -39.57 -46.20
C LEU A 500 -13.64 -40.73 -46.58
N ASP A 501 -14.06 -40.80 -47.85
CA ASP A 501 -14.92 -41.89 -48.38
C ASP A 501 -14.24 -43.26 -48.22
N LYS A 502 -12.92 -43.35 -48.50
CA LYS A 502 -12.14 -44.59 -48.30
C LYS A 502 -12.04 -44.99 -46.82
N LEU A 503 -12.15 -44.02 -45.90
CA LEU A 503 -12.17 -44.25 -44.45
C LEU A 503 -13.58 -44.52 -43.92
N GLY A 504 -14.64 -44.46 -44.80
CA GLY A 504 -16.02 -44.60 -44.39
C GLY A 504 -16.59 -43.43 -43.63
N ILE A 505 -15.99 -42.25 -43.79
CA ILE A 505 -16.40 -41.02 -43.13
C ILE A 505 -17.29 -40.22 -44.09
N GLN A 506 -18.54 -39.98 -43.68
CA GLN A 506 -19.46 -39.13 -44.44
C GLN A 506 -18.99 -37.68 -44.41
N SER A 507 -18.99 -36.98 -45.52
CA SER A 507 -18.59 -35.58 -45.59
C SER A 507 -19.71 -34.66 -46.06
N GLU A 508 -19.78 -33.46 -45.50
CA GLU A 508 -20.61 -32.32 -45.92
C GLU A 508 -19.71 -31.12 -46.15
N VAL A 509 -19.97 -30.33 -47.21
CA VAL A 509 -19.09 -29.23 -47.62
C VAL A 509 -19.85 -27.92 -47.56
N PHE A 510 -19.28 -26.95 -46.84
CA PHE A 510 -19.70 -25.56 -46.86
C PHE A 510 -18.66 -24.74 -47.62
N ALA A 511 -19.03 -24.25 -48.81
CA ALA A 511 -18.12 -23.59 -49.76
C ALA A 511 -18.35 -22.08 -49.92
N ASP A 512 -19.18 -21.47 -49.08
CA ASP A 512 -19.59 -20.07 -49.21
C ASP A 512 -18.74 -19.07 -48.39
N VAL A 513 -17.54 -19.46 -47.95
CA VAL A 513 -16.69 -18.53 -47.20
C VAL A 513 -16.14 -17.44 -48.13
N LYS A 514 -16.44 -16.20 -47.78
CA LYS A 514 -15.95 -15.01 -48.47
C LYS A 514 -14.57 -14.59 -47.96
N PRO A 515 -13.77 -13.86 -48.77
CA PRO A 515 -12.63 -13.13 -48.24
C PRO A 515 -13.05 -12.21 -47.09
N ASP A 516 -12.27 -12.16 -45.99
CA ASP A 516 -12.63 -11.47 -44.76
C ASP A 516 -13.97 -11.93 -44.17
N PRO A 517 -14.05 -13.13 -43.62
CA PRO A 517 -15.32 -13.75 -43.23
C PRO A 517 -16.07 -12.88 -42.22
N ASP A 518 -17.38 -12.77 -42.49
CA ASP A 518 -18.32 -12.03 -41.65
C ASP A 518 -19.15 -12.98 -40.78
N LEU A 519 -19.83 -12.41 -39.78
CA LEU A 519 -20.69 -13.20 -38.88
C LEU A 519 -21.86 -13.87 -39.63
N GLU A 520 -22.38 -13.25 -40.67
CA GLU A 520 -23.46 -13.84 -41.47
C GLU A 520 -23.04 -15.17 -42.13
N THR A 521 -21.85 -15.17 -42.76
CA THR A 521 -21.24 -16.38 -43.35
C THR A 521 -21.01 -17.45 -42.29
N ILE A 522 -20.53 -17.08 -41.12
CA ILE A 522 -20.29 -18.01 -39.99
C ILE A 522 -21.61 -18.65 -39.53
N TYR A 523 -22.68 -17.85 -39.34
CA TYR A 523 -23.97 -18.38 -38.90
C TYR A 523 -24.62 -19.30 -39.94
N LYS A 524 -24.52 -18.99 -41.23
CA LYS A 524 -24.99 -19.88 -42.31
C LYS A 524 -24.30 -21.25 -42.26
N GLY A 525 -22.96 -21.25 -42.12
CA GLY A 525 -22.21 -22.49 -41.99
C GLY A 525 -22.55 -23.24 -40.70
N LEU A 526 -22.74 -22.52 -39.60
CA LEU A 526 -23.09 -23.09 -38.30
C LEU A 526 -24.48 -23.77 -38.31
N ASP A 527 -25.46 -23.23 -39.05
CA ASP A 527 -26.80 -23.84 -39.18
C ASP A 527 -26.71 -25.21 -39.87
N ILE A 528 -25.93 -25.31 -40.95
CA ILE A 528 -25.71 -26.59 -41.65
C ILE A 528 -24.94 -27.57 -40.74
N LEU A 529 -23.89 -27.08 -40.08
CA LEU A 529 -23.06 -27.86 -39.18
C LEU A 529 -23.87 -28.44 -38.00
N ASN A 530 -24.79 -27.67 -37.41
CA ASN A 530 -25.66 -28.11 -36.32
C ASN A 530 -26.66 -29.21 -36.76
N VAL A 531 -27.11 -29.20 -38.03
CA VAL A 531 -27.96 -30.24 -38.60
C VAL A 531 -27.14 -31.50 -38.89
N PHE A 532 -25.96 -31.34 -39.50
CA PHE A 532 -25.07 -32.44 -39.87
C PHE A 532 -24.41 -33.11 -38.66
N LYS A 533 -24.15 -32.40 -37.59
CA LYS A 533 -23.54 -32.87 -36.33
C LYS A 533 -22.22 -33.63 -36.55
N PRO A 534 -21.18 -32.97 -37.05
CA PRO A 534 -19.90 -33.62 -37.32
C PRO A 534 -19.14 -33.97 -36.03
N ASP A 535 -18.27 -34.97 -36.10
CA ASP A 535 -17.25 -35.29 -35.12
C ASP A 535 -15.83 -34.92 -35.61
N VAL A 536 -15.75 -34.32 -36.82
CA VAL A 536 -14.55 -33.69 -37.40
C VAL A 536 -14.97 -32.42 -38.14
N ILE A 537 -14.21 -31.35 -37.96
CA ILE A 537 -14.29 -30.13 -38.78
C ILE A 537 -12.98 -29.98 -39.53
N ILE A 538 -13.03 -29.83 -40.85
CA ILE A 538 -11.84 -29.65 -41.69
C ILE A 538 -11.92 -28.25 -42.32
N ALA A 539 -10.98 -27.39 -41.97
CA ALA A 539 -10.77 -26.11 -42.62
C ALA A 539 -9.82 -26.28 -43.81
N LEU A 540 -10.34 -26.14 -45.03
CA LEU A 540 -9.53 -26.23 -46.24
C LEU A 540 -9.49 -24.88 -46.95
N GLY A 541 -8.33 -24.22 -46.95
CA GLY A 541 -8.20 -22.94 -47.62
C GLY A 541 -7.10 -22.02 -47.12
N GLY A 542 -7.20 -20.74 -47.42
CA GLY A 542 -6.38 -19.70 -46.86
C GLY A 542 -6.85 -19.27 -45.44
N GLY A 543 -6.40 -18.10 -44.98
CA GLY A 543 -6.80 -17.58 -43.67
C GLY A 543 -8.31 -17.46 -43.48
N SER A 544 -9.04 -16.97 -44.48
CA SER A 544 -10.50 -16.74 -44.38
C SER A 544 -11.30 -18.00 -44.09
N PRO A 545 -11.16 -19.10 -44.86
CA PRO A 545 -11.84 -20.38 -44.54
C PRO A 545 -11.42 -20.95 -43.18
N MET A 546 -10.12 -20.82 -42.79
CA MET A 546 -9.64 -21.31 -41.50
C MET A 546 -10.21 -20.52 -40.35
N ASP A 547 -10.24 -19.20 -40.44
CA ASP A 547 -10.76 -18.32 -39.40
C ASP A 547 -12.28 -18.52 -39.24
N ALA A 548 -13.05 -18.62 -40.36
CA ALA A 548 -14.45 -18.94 -40.31
C ALA A 548 -14.72 -20.30 -39.64
N ALA A 549 -13.96 -21.34 -40.05
CA ALA A 549 -14.09 -22.67 -39.49
C ALA A 549 -13.79 -22.73 -37.98
N LYS A 550 -12.78 -22.02 -37.52
CA LYS A 550 -12.45 -21.92 -36.08
C LYS A 550 -13.60 -21.33 -35.27
N ILE A 551 -14.25 -20.30 -35.79
CA ILE A 551 -15.37 -19.66 -35.09
C ILE A 551 -16.62 -20.54 -35.17
N MET A 552 -16.86 -21.20 -36.31
CA MET A 552 -17.92 -22.20 -36.40
C MET A 552 -17.71 -23.35 -35.42
N TRP A 553 -16.48 -23.86 -35.31
CA TRP A 553 -16.10 -24.88 -34.33
C TRP A 553 -16.38 -24.44 -32.90
N LEU A 554 -15.93 -23.22 -32.53
CA LEU A 554 -16.18 -22.62 -31.21
C LEU A 554 -17.69 -22.57 -30.92
N MET A 555 -18.50 -22.02 -31.84
CA MET A 555 -19.94 -21.85 -31.62
C MET A 555 -20.68 -23.20 -31.62
N TYR A 556 -20.22 -24.19 -32.38
CA TYR A 556 -20.74 -25.54 -32.35
C TYR A 556 -20.50 -26.27 -31.04
N GLU A 557 -19.29 -26.18 -30.55
CA GLU A 557 -18.90 -26.76 -29.25
C GLU A 557 -19.61 -26.06 -28.08
N GLN A 558 -19.77 -24.74 -28.19
CA GLN A 558 -20.22 -23.85 -27.14
C GLN A 558 -21.35 -22.93 -27.60
N PRO A 559 -22.57 -23.46 -27.75
CA PRO A 559 -23.72 -22.70 -28.33
C PRO A 559 -24.12 -21.45 -27.52
N LEU A 560 -23.71 -21.35 -26.26
CA LEU A 560 -24.00 -20.19 -25.39
C LEU A 560 -22.93 -19.08 -25.48
N ALA A 561 -21.84 -19.34 -26.19
CA ALA A 561 -20.77 -18.33 -26.34
C ALA A 561 -21.28 -17.19 -27.26
N LYS A 562 -21.12 -15.95 -26.78
CA LYS A 562 -21.50 -14.77 -27.54
C LYS A 562 -20.26 -14.17 -28.19
N PHE A 563 -20.37 -13.78 -29.45
CA PHE A 563 -19.27 -13.13 -30.16
C PHE A 563 -18.75 -11.89 -29.44
N SER A 564 -19.65 -11.07 -28.86
CA SER A 564 -19.28 -9.87 -28.09
C SER A 564 -18.33 -10.13 -26.92
N ASP A 565 -18.43 -11.32 -26.32
CA ASP A 565 -17.63 -11.69 -25.14
C ASP A 565 -16.23 -12.22 -25.54
N LEU A 566 -16.10 -12.63 -26.79
CA LEU A 566 -14.90 -13.24 -27.37
C LEU A 566 -14.06 -12.23 -28.16
N ALA A 567 -14.73 -11.25 -28.80
CA ALA A 567 -14.09 -10.26 -29.64
C ALA A 567 -13.18 -9.32 -28.82
N MET A 568 -11.94 -9.15 -29.24
CA MET A 568 -10.95 -8.36 -28.55
C MET A 568 -10.25 -7.38 -29.50
N ARG A 569 -10.09 -6.11 -29.06
CA ARG A 569 -9.24 -5.15 -29.75
C ARG A 569 -7.76 -5.23 -29.36
N PHE A 570 -7.48 -5.72 -28.16
CA PHE A 570 -6.13 -5.86 -27.62
C PHE A 570 -5.91 -7.29 -27.14
N MET A 571 -4.79 -7.87 -27.55
CA MET A 571 -4.55 -9.30 -27.47
C MET A 571 -3.68 -9.69 -26.27
N ASP A 572 -4.20 -9.57 -25.05
CA ASP A 572 -3.65 -10.39 -23.96
C ASP A 572 -4.69 -11.45 -23.58
N ILE A 573 -4.54 -12.64 -24.13
CA ILE A 573 -5.45 -13.77 -23.90
C ILE A 573 -5.54 -14.21 -22.43
N ARG A 574 -4.61 -13.75 -21.58
CA ARG A 574 -4.59 -14.07 -20.14
C ARG A 574 -5.40 -13.08 -19.31
N LYS A 575 -5.66 -11.87 -19.82
CA LYS A 575 -6.32 -10.78 -19.10
C LYS A 575 -7.76 -10.59 -19.56
N ARG A 576 -8.55 -11.65 -19.48
CA ARG A 576 -9.97 -11.63 -19.82
C ARG A 576 -10.84 -11.76 -18.59
N ILE A 577 -11.95 -11.03 -18.56
CA ILE A 577 -13.05 -11.28 -17.62
C ILE A 577 -13.78 -12.58 -18.02
N TYR A 578 -14.04 -12.76 -19.32
CA TYR A 578 -14.63 -13.98 -19.87
C TYR A 578 -13.57 -15.07 -20.01
N LYS A 579 -13.83 -16.25 -19.43
CA LYS A 579 -12.98 -17.43 -19.63
C LYS A 579 -13.35 -18.10 -20.94
N PHE A 580 -12.36 -18.26 -21.82
CA PHE A 580 -12.57 -18.96 -23.09
C PHE A 580 -12.91 -20.44 -22.82
N PRO A 581 -13.95 -20.98 -23.46
CA PRO A 581 -14.38 -22.36 -23.19
C PRO A 581 -13.43 -23.38 -23.85
N GLN A 582 -13.35 -24.56 -23.26
CA GLN A 582 -12.59 -25.67 -23.86
C GLN A 582 -13.24 -26.19 -25.14
N LEU A 583 -12.43 -26.44 -26.17
CA LEU A 583 -12.85 -26.99 -27.46
C LEU A 583 -12.33 -28.42 -27.65
N GLY A 584 -12.71 -29.05 -28.78
CA GLY A 584 -12.28 -30.40 -29.17
C GLY A 584 -13.01 -31.56 -28.52
N LYS A 585 -14.10 -31.31 -27.79
CA LYS A 585 -14.91 -32.37 -27.15
C LYS A 585 -15.95 -32.99 -28.07
N LYS A 586 -16.57 -32.17 -28.94
CA LYS A 586 -17.58 -32.65 -29.91
C LYS A 586 -16.95 -32.98 -31.25
N ALA A 587 -16.06 -32.14 -31.74
CA ALA A 587 -15.46 -32.28 -33.07
C ALA A 587 -13.94 -32.02 -33.02
N PHE A 588 -13.18 -32.89 -33.63
CA PHE A 588 -11.75 -32.76 -33.86
C PHE A 588 -11.49 -31.78 -35.00
N PHE A 589 -10.61 -30.80 -34.81
CA PHE A 589 -10.35 -29.75 -35.78
C PHE A 589 -9.07 -29.97 -36.57
N VAL A 590 -9.23 -30.04 -37.90
CA VAL A 590 -8.13 -30.22 -38.87
C VAL A 590 -8.01 -28.97 -39.75
N ALA A 591 -6.81 -28.42 -39.88
CA ALA A 591 -6.51 -27.30 -40.77
C ALA A 591 -5.63 -27.75 -41.94
N ILE A 592 -6.06 -27.45 -43.19
CA ILE A 592 -5.35 -27.76 -44.43
C ILE A 592 -5.13 -26.45 -45.20
N PRO A 593 -3.96 -25.83 -45.15
CA PRO A 593 -3.70 -24.57 -45.81
C PRO A 593 -3.53 -24.74 -47.33
N THR A 594 -4.05 -23.76 -48.08
CA THR A 594 -3.87 -23.64 -49.55
C THR A 594 -3.08 -22.37 -49.91
N THR A 595 -2.69 -21.59 -48.92
CA THR A 595 -1.86 -20.39 -49.07
C THR A 595 -0.66 -20.45 -48.14
N SER A 596 0.43 -19.80 -48.53
CA SER A 596 1.62 -19.67 -47.69
C SER A 596 1.70 -18.24 -47.18
N GLY A 597 1.43 -18.01 -45.88
CA GLY A 597 1.50 -16.66 -45.31
C GLY A 597 0.82 -16.49 -43.97
N THR A 598 -0.46 -16.82 -43.83
CA THR A 598 -1.25 -16.49 -42.62
C THR A 598 -0.86 -17.30 -41.38
N GLY A 599 -0.41 -18.55 -41.56
CA GLY A 599 -0.12 -19.46 -40.44
C GLY A 599 -1.37 -19.87 -39.63
N SER A 600 -2.59 -19.62 -40.15
CA SER A 600 -3.83 -19.90 -39.41
C SER A 600 -3.96 -21.38 -39.04
N GLU A 601 -3.29 -22.28 -39.78
CA GLU A 601 -3.27 -23.73 -39.52
C GLU A 601 -2.54 -24.11 -38.21
N VAL A 602 -1.70 -23.22 -37.69
CA VAL A 602 -0.88 -23.48 -36.47
C VAL A 602 -1.05 -22.40 -35.38
N THR A 603 -1.88 -21.38 -35.62
CA THR A 603 -2.03 -20.25 -34.70
C THR A 603 -3.35 -20.30 -33.90
N PRO A 604 -3.36 -19.72 -32.69
CA PRO A 604 -4.55 -19.64 -31.83
C PRO A 604 -5.45 -18.43 -32.16
N PHE A 605 -5.46 -17.97 -33.41
CA PHE A 605 -6.15 -16.75 -33.82
C PHE A 605 -7.22 -17.03 -34.88
N ALA A 606 -8.27 -16.21 -34.89
CA ALA A 606 -9.21 -16.05 -35.96
C ALA A 606 -9.65 -14.59 -36.07
N VAL A 607 -9.78 -14.08 -37.31
CA VAL A 607 -10.22 -12.70 -37.56
C VAL A 607 -11.59 -12.73 -38.20
N VAL A 608 -12.55 -12.02 -37.62
CA VAL A 608 -13.95 -11.95 -38.12
C VAL A 608 -14.35 -10.48 -38.28
N THR A 609 -15.08 -10.20 -39.36
CA THR A 609 -15.66 -8.89 -39.62
C THR A 609 -17.07 -8.79 -39.04
N ASP A 610 -17.32 -7.77 -38.24
CA ASP A 610 -18.66 -7.38 -37.83
C ASP A 610 -19.26 -6.46 -38.91
N GLU A 611 -20.25 -6.96 -39.63
CA GLU A 611 -20.91 -6.24 -40.74
C GLU A 611 -21.57 -4.95 -40.28
N LYS A 612 -22.05 -4.89 -39.04
CA LYS A 612 -22.77 -3.71 -38.54
C LYS A 612 -21.83 -2.54 -38.32
N THR A 613 -20.60 -2.82 -37.95
CA THR A 613 -19.60 -1.78 -37.65
C THR A 613 -18.51 -1.68 -38.71
N GLY A 614 -18.40 -2.66 -39.61
CA GLY A 614 -17.29 -2.80 -40.57
C GLY A 614 -15.94 -3.08 -39.90
N ALA A 615 -15.92 -3.34 -38.61
CA ALA A 615 -14.69 -3.54 -37.85
C ALA A 615 -14.24 -5.01 -37.88
N LYS A 616 -12.93 -5.23 -38.06
CA LYS A 616 -12.31 -6.55 -37.93
C LYS A 616 -11.96 -6.79 -36.46
N TYR A 617 -12.44 -7.90 -35.91
CA TYR A 617 -12.17 -8.32 -34.54
C TYR A 617 -11.30 -9.56 -34.53
N PRO A 618 -10.09 -9.49 -33.98
CA PRO A 618 -9.31 -10.67 -33.69
C PRO A 618 -9.91 -11.40 -32.49
N ILE A 619 -10.12 -12.70 -32.64
CA ILE A 619 -10.43 -13.61 -31.55
C ILE A 619 -9.18 -14.44 -31.32
N ALA A 620 -8.67 -14.44 -30.10
CA ALA A 620 -7.41 -15.08 -29.76
C ALA A 620 -7.56 -15.89 -28.49
N ASP A 621 -7.34 -17.17 -28.57
CA ASP A 621 -7.20 -18.07 -27.42
C ASP A 621 -6.50 -19.35 -27.85
N TYR A 622 -5.70 -19.95 -26.97
CA TYR A 622 -5.01 -21.20 -27.26
C TYR A 622 -5.96 -22.37 -27.60
N GLU A 623 -7.19 -22.33 -27.13
CA GLU A 623 -8.23 -23.29 -27.48
C GLU A 623 -8.60 -23.26 -28.96
N LEU A 624 -8.34 -22.17 -29.70
CA LEU A 624 -8.53 -22.07 -31.15
C LEU A 624 -7.38 -22.68 -31.96
N THR A 625 -6.33 -23.17 -31.31
CA THR A 625 -5.27 -23.91 -32.01
C THR A 625 -5.86 -25.19 -32.60
N PRO A 626 -5.69 -25.46 -33.91
CA PRO A 626 -6.16 -26.69 -34.49
C PRO A 626 -5.59 -27.96 -33.80
N ASP A 627 -6.37 -29.01 -33.72
CA ASP A 627 -5.88 -30.30 -33.18
C ASP A 627 -4.83 -30.91 -34.10
N MET A 628 -4.99 -30.72 -35.43
CA MET A 628 -4.09 -31.22 -36.45
C MET A 628 -3.95 -30.22 -37.60
N ALA A 629 -2.74 -30.03 -38.08
CA ALA A 629 -2.44 -29.30 -39.31
C ALA A 629 -1.87 -30.26 -40.37
N ILE A 630 -2.37 -30.15 -41.62
CA ILE A 630 -1.87 -30.95 -42.75
C ILE A 630 -1.40 -29.99 -43.84
N ILE A 631 -0.11 -29.82 -43.95
CA ILE A 631 0.56 -28.91 -44.89
C ILE A 631 1.02 -29.75 -46.10
N ASP A 632 0.19 -29.81 -47.15
CA ASP A 632 0.50 -30.51 -48.36
C ASP A 632 0.88 -29.50 -49.46
N PRO A 633 2.17 -29.49 -49.91
CA PRO A 633 2.64 -28.54 -50.93
C PRO A 633 1.81 -28.55 -52.22
N ASP A 634 1.20 -29.68 -52.59
CA ASP A 634 0.33 -29.76 -53.78
C ASP A 634 -0.86 -28.77 -53.69
N MET A 635 -1.30 -28.40 -52.50
CA MET A 635 -2.40 -27.45 -52.29
C MET A 635 -2.02 -26.00 -52.59
N VAL A 636 -0.75 -25.65 -52.54
CA VAL A 636 -0.22 -24.29 -52.74
C VAL A 636 0.44 -24.10 -54.12
N MET A 637 0.62 -25.18 -54.91
CA MET A 637 1.33 -25.12 -56.21
C MET A 637 0.63 -24.22 -57.23
N HIS A 638 -0.66 -24.06 -57.15
CA HIS A 638 -1.45 -23.22 -58.07
C HIS A 638 -1.84 -21.87 -57.47
N MET A 639 -1.26 -21.53 -56.34
CA MET A 639 -1.49 -20.22 -55.69
C MET A 639 -0.98 -19.09 -56.62
N PRO A 640 -1.76 -18.04 -56.87
CA PRO A 640 -1.30 -16.88 -57.65
C PRO A 640 -0.03 -16.27 -57.05
N LYS A 641 0.96 -15.90 -57.86
CA LYS A 641 2.23 -15.30 -57.42
C LYS A 641 2.06 -13.93 -56.76
N THR A 642 0.88 -13.36 -56.86
CA THR A 642 0.49 -12.07 -56.26
C THR A 642 -0.13 -12.20 -54.88
N LEU A 643 -0.44 -13.40 -54.46
CA LEU A 643 -0.85 -13.75 -53.10
C LEU A 643 0.39 -14.14 -52.26
#